data_9bd8115c12e08a20a7626d71726f0100
#
_entry.id   9bd8115c12e08a20a7626d71726f0100
#
_cell.length_a   1.000
_cell.length_b   1.000
_cell.length_c   1.000
_cell.angle_alpha   90.00
_cell.angle_beta   90.00
_cell.angle_gamma   90.00
#
_symmetry.space_group_name_H-M   'P 1'
#
loop_
_entity.id
_entity.type
_entity.pdbx_description
1 polymer ?
#
loop_
_entity_poly.entity_id
_entity_poly.type
_entity_poly.pdbx_seq_one_letter_code
_entity_poly.pdbx_strand_id
1 'polypeptide(L)'
;MAKWISRIIKWTLGTTTLLLVLGWMFLAAPIFSNFRAGIVEEVLSEQIGQPLYVKGDVSVFPGLISRIMVAGVTIPSEDVSGTNLAELNLLELDLNLVSLLNRQVDLNNLTVDGLQLNLLTQADGSNSWTPRNKLADPEIETKVDAKKSAPDSPVTDNGGILDFLRHRTVSFTSVGLAVDDQVSGFSFIFDLKNLNLDQLDDGARLGITSLGSVNGQAFEIDGSYPTGAPFTTRAKFGELMLSFDGTAVPPEQGGGFMGSLDLDTGEFGDFLDVIGLERVLEGSGKLSADLTSQSGALNIANLSVVVDLAEGQQIMAEGAVENLLTADGIDVSFSARFHPEGQPPVPANELKDLKLAGISANIISEGQSLKFDKLLLATNAFDQGLDQVGPVSIGRIRRTPTGQLALEDISLRVGPREQPYIVAKGNILNLLQLNQLDLAGQLAAPASLVLKDLGEDVAESFGGIKADFAVDDAQGFLSLKKLNAFTVNTDVWALKAHVALGNVTDLDGLEFDFDLDIEDGALFLRALKLDEVDTGPLEISASARGQGKDFSTTLGLGAGTSRLDASLETTVSEGRPKIDGRIFSEQLDINDLKNAIAGVVQLGRIGGSDEVEEPETDKPEVQPLVLPKEEGKPTDLVDFEKLFLDSDLTVLIDLKQISGQKGVSSVSSELTAQEGQVQLGPLEVTYGGGYFKIEAKMDLLETPELVSVSGATSGWDFGKILDAVGLSIDAHGKLRGRFDVTGNRNSIETFINSMYGSASISMSNGNVATSLLELAGLGIFPWLFSEELHQGYTDITCVVAPVRINAGNVTFDSVVAETASVQLVARGAVDWRQDTIALRAEPRRVGRPLARSAWPFDVTGKLSAPNFKLDVGGTRTKRTDGADEMPADRQPCVPDLQQLE
;
A
#
# COMPACT_ATOMS: atom_id res chain seq x y z
N MET A 1 109.60 -19.55 -27.03
CA MET A 1 108.29 -18.91 -26.85
C MET A 1 107.09 -19.77 -27.40
N ALA A 2 107.23 -20.31 -28.65
CA ALA A 2 106.03 -21.01 -29.25
C ALA A 2 105.51 -22.26 -28.48
N LYS A 3 106.34 -23.01 -27.81
CA LYS A 3 105.85 -24.19 -26.99
C LYS A 3 105.14 -23.77 -25.68
N TRP A 4 105.44 -22.58 -25.16
CA TRP A 4 104.77 -22.12 -23.93
C TRP A 4 103.45 -21.47 -24.22
N ILE A 5 103.31 -20.72 -25.31
CA ILE A 5 102.07 -20.13 -25.84
C ILE A 5 101.08 -21.28 -26.20
N SER A 6 101.54 -22.36 -26.87
CA SER A 6 100.67 -23.49 -27.18
C SER A 6 100.20 -24.22 -25.94
N ARG A 7 100.92 -24.25 -24.80
CA ARG A 7 100.45 -24.84 -23.55
C ARG A 7 99.36 -23.90 -22.86
N ILE A 8 99.60 -22.58 -22.88
CA ILE A 8 98.64 -21.65 -22.32
C ILE A 8 97.37 -21.74 -23.15
N ILE A 9 97.35 -21.77 -24.46
CA ILE A 9 96.17 -21.89 -25.32
C ILE A 9 95.47 -23.24 -25.02
N LYS A 10 96.22 -24.30 -24.89
CA LYS A 10 95.53 -25.64 -24.51
C LYS A 10 95.01 -25.65 -23.14
N TRP A 11 95.61 -24.97 -22.15
CA TRP A 11 95.12 -24.89 -20.81
C TRP A 11 93.94 -23.92 -20.73
N THR A 12 93.98 -22.81 -21.40
CA THR A 12 92.87 -21.85 -21.47
C THR A 12 91.70 -22.49 -22.22
N LEU A 13 91.91 -23.17 -23.31
CA LEU A 13 90.84 -23.87 -24.05
C LEU A 13 90.28 -25.04 -23.24
N GLY A 14 91.18 -25.81 -22.55
CA GLY A 14 90.74 -26.91 -21.65
C GLY A 14 89.93 -26.43 -20.44
N THR A 15 90.40 -25.31 -19.82
CA THR A 15 89.63 -24.76 -18.69
C THR A 15 88.38 -24.11 -19.12
N THR A 16 88.31 -23.41 -20.27
CA THR A 16 87.09 -22.83 -20.85
C THR A 16 86.08 -23.94 -21.23
N THR A 17 86.60 -25.00 -21.88
CA THR A 17 85.76 -26.20 -22.23
C THR A 17 85.26 -26.87 -20.97
N LEU A 18 86.10 -27.03 -19.92
CA LEU A 18 85.64 -27.62 -18.65
C LEU A 18 84.58 -26.77 -17.96
N LEU A 19 84.81 -25.43 -17.95
CA LEU A 19 83.79 -24.49 -17.38
C LEU A 19 82.48 -24.51 -18.17
N LEU A 20 82.58 -24.62 -19.52
CA LEU A 20 81.32 -24.75 -20.35
C LEU A 20 80.62 -26.09 -20.09
N VAL A 21 81.38 -27.17 -19.97
CA VAL A 21 80.78 -28.49 -19.62
C VAL A 21 80.20 -28.54 -18.23
N LEU A 22 80.88 -27.93 -17.25
CA LEU A 22 80.36 -27.80 -15.88
C LEU A 22 79.10 -26.88 -15.84
N GLY A 23 79.18 -25.77 -16.57
CA GLY A 23 78.02 -24.88 -16.74
C GLY A 23 76.87 -25.60 -17.43
N TRP A 24 77.13 -26.33 -18.50
CA TRP A 24 76.11 -27.13 -19.19
C TRP A 24 75.56 -28.25 -18.28
N MET A 25 76.44 -28.96 -17.50
CA MET A 25 76.04 -29.95 -16.55
C MET A 25 75.22 -29.35 -15.40
N PHE A 26 75.56 -28.18 -14.91
CA PHE A 26 74.77 -27.45 -13.91
C PHE A 26 73.40 -27.07 -14.44
N LEU A 27 73.31 -26.63 -15.69
CA LEU A 27 72.04 -26.24 -16.33
C LEU A 27 71.20 -27.46 -16.69
N ALA A 28 71.75 -28.57 -17.15
CA ALA A 28 71.04 -29.74 -17.67
C ALA A 28 70.80 -30.87 -16.65
N ALA A 29 71.67 -31.01 -15.64
CA ALA A 29 71.58 -32.15 -14.73
C ALA A 29 70.44 -31.99 -13.71
N PRO A 30 69.57 -33.03 -13.54
CA PRO A 30 68.44 -32.99 -12.62
C PRO A 30 68.86 -32.79 -11.15
N ILE A 31 70.08 -33.16 -10.78
CA ILE A 31 70.57 -33.04 -9.39
C ILE A 31 70.65 -31.57 -8.89
N PHE A 32 70.62 -30.63 -9.79
CA PHE A 32 70.64 -29.19 -9.49
C PHE A 32 69.28 -28.51 -9.61
N SER A 33 68.21 -29.28 -9.78
CA SER A 33 66.84 -28.74 -9.92
C SER A 33 66.45 -27.89 -8.72
N ASN A 34 66.64 -28.36 -7.50
CA ASN A 34 66.33 -27.59 -6.28
C ASN A 34 67.11 -26.27 -6.14
N PHE A 35 68.36 -26.25 -6.62
CA PHE A 35 69.15 -25.02 -6.61
C PHE A 35 68.62 -24.02 -7.64
N ARG A 36 68.30 -24.50 -8.84
CA ARG A 36 67.66 -23.65 -9.86
C ARG A 36 66.29 -23.15 -9.41
N ALA A 37 65.46 -23.98 -8.69
CA ALA A 37 64.20 -23.58 -8.09
C ALA A 37 64.42 -22.41 -7.10
N GLY A 38 65.40 -22.50 -6.20
CA GLY A 38 65.73 -21.44 -5.27
C GLY A 38 66.12 -20.10 -5.95
N ILE A 39 66.84 -20.16 -7.06
CA ILE A 39 67.15 -18.94 -7.84
C ILE A 39 65.87 -18.34 -8.46
N VAL A 40 64.99 -19.16 -9.01
CA VAL A 40 63.70 -18.74 -9.59
C VAL A 40 62.82 -18.18 -8.51
N GLU A 41 62.76 -18.82 -7.33
CA GLU A 41 62.00 -18.30 -6.17
C GLU A 41 62.49 -16.91 -5.71
N GLU A 42 63.81 -16.73 -5.53
CA GLU A 42 64.39 -15.48 -5.09
C GLU A 42 64.18 -14.35 -6.11
N VAL A 43 64.46 -14.58 -7.39
CA VAL A 43 64.36 -13.56 -8.44
C VAL A 43 62.89 -13.17 -8.69
N LEU A 44 61.98 -14.15 -8.76
CA LEU A 44 60.55 -13.85 -9.01
C LEU A 44 59.86 -13.25 -7.78
N SER A 45 60.19 -13.72 -6.58
CA SER A 45 59.65 -13.13 -5.34
C SER A 45 60.03 -11.67 -5.17
N GLU A 46 61.26 -11.30 -5.53
CA GLU A 46 61.73 -9.90 -5.50
C GLU A 46 60.99 -9.03 -6.53
N GLN A 47 60.72 -9.57 -7.73
CA GLN A 47 60.01 -8.84 -8.79
C GLN A 47 58.52 -8.72 -8.54
N ILE A 48 57.86 -9.77 -7.99
CA ILE A 48 56.44 -9.78 -7.73
C ILE A 48 56.12 -9.07 -6.41
N GLY A 49 57.09 -8.98 -5.50
CA GLY A 49 56.91 -8.38 -4.17
C GLY A 49 56.14 -9.28 -3.18
N GLN A 50 55.98 -10.57 -3.52
CA GLN A 50 55.35 -11.58 -2.67
C GLN A 50 56.17 -12.88 -2.68
N PRO A 51 56.13 -13.69 -1.61
CA PRO A 51 56.84 -14.95 -1.54
C PRO A 51 56.27 -15.95 -2.59
N LEU A 52 57.15 -16.49 -3.40
CA LEU A 52 56.82 -17.49 -4.41
C LEU A 52 57.60 -18.76 -4.09
N TYR A 53 56.93 -19.90 -4.25
CA TYR A 53 57.52 -21.23 -4.02
C TYR A 53 57.41 -22.08 -5.25
N VAL A 54 58.52 -22.76 -5.61
CA VAL A 54 58.58 -23.73 -6.71
C VAL A 54 58.61 -25.15 -6.12
N LYS A 55 57.48 -25.82 -6.12
CA LYS A 55 57.34 -27.18 -5.56
C LYS A 55 57.81 -28.29 -6.50
N GLY A 56 57.87 -28.01 -7.79
CA GLY A 56 58.26 -28.93 -8.83
C GLY A 56 59.67 -28.69 -9.35
N ASP A 57 60.02 -29.34 -10.44
CA ASP A 57 61.35 -29.29 -11.04
C ASP A 57 61.53 -28.05 -11.93
N VAL A 58 62.69 -27.40 -11.79
CA VAL A 58 63.18 -26.47 -12.78
C VAL A 58 64.19 -27.15 -13.70
N SER A 59 63.81 -27.37 -14.96
CA SER A 59 64.61 -28.06 -15.96
C SER A 59 65.04 -27.07 -17.05
N VAL A 60 66.28 -27.11 -17.39
CA VAL A 60 66.86 -26.31 -18.48
C VAL A 60 67.50 -27.24 -19.48
N PHE A 61 67.06 -27.16 -20.72
CA PHE A 61 67.61 -27.89 -21.85
C PHE A 61 68.44 -26.97 -22.73
N PRO A 62 69.77 -26.86 -22.47
CA PRO A 62 70.64 -25.92 -23.14
C PRO A 62 70.80 -26.28 -24.63
N GLY A 63 70.63 -25.31 -25.53
CA GLY A 63 70.80 -25.43 -26.98
C GLY A 63 70.98 -24.02 -27.60
N LEU A 64 70.97 -23.91 -28.93
CA LEU A 64 70.87 -22.62 -29.58
C LEU A 64 69.56 -21.91 -29.24
N ILE A 65 68.48 -22.69 -29.18
CA ILE A 65 67.24 -22.33 -28.53
C ILE A 65 67.21 -23.16 -27.25
N SER A 66 67.28 -22.48 -26.10
CA SER A 66 67.28 -23.13 -24.79
C SER A 66 65.87 -23.25 -24.25
N ARG A 67 65.41 -24.44 -23.89
CA ARG A 67 64.11 -24.64 -23.26
C ARG A 67 64.28 -24.63 -21.75
N ILE A 68 63.46 -23.76 -21.11
CA ILE A 68 63.33 -23.70 -19.66
C ILE A 68 61.92 -24.14 -19.29
N MET A 69 61.85 -25.10 -18.36
CA MET A 69 60.56 -25.58 -17.84
C MET A 69 60.57 -25.36 -16.32
N VAL A 70 59.57 -24.71 -15.81
CA VAL A 70 59.33 -24.51 -14.38
C VAL A 70 57.99 -25.10 -14.02
N ALA A 71 58.05 -26.10 -13.13
CA ALA A 71 56.83 -26.82 -12.71
C ALA A 71 56.45 -26.51 -11.28
N GLY A 72 55.16 -26.44 -11.01
CA GLY A 72 54.58 -26.36 -9.66
C GLY A 72 54.90 -25.07 -8.91
N VAL A 73 54.63 -23.94 -9.53
CA VAL A 73 54.80 -22.61 -8.88
C VAL A 73 53.55 -22.31 -8.05
N THR A 74 53.77 -21.81 -6.84
CA THR A 74 52.68 -21.43 -5.92
C THR A 74 53.02 -20.06 -5.29
N ILE A 75 52.07 -19.15 -5.32
CA ILE A 75 52.09 -17.87 -4.61
C ILE A 75 51.01 -17.93 -3.54
N PRO A 76 51.36 -18.05 -2.26
CA PRO A 76 50.37 -18.08 -1.19
C PRO A 76 49.75 -16.68 -0.99
N SER A 77 48.53 -16.61 -0.52
CA SER A 77 47.97 -15.39 0.02
C SER A 77 48.51 -15.16 1.43
N GLU A 78 49.03 -14.01 1.71
CA GLU A 78 49.55 -13.68 3.04
C GLU A 78 48.46 -13.24 4.01
N ASP A 79 47.39 -12.63 3.51
CA ASP A 79 46.32 -12.03 4.32
C ASP A 79 45.15 -13.01 4.49
N VAL A 80 44.88 -13.83 3.50
CA VAL A 80 43.78 -14.83 3.53
C VAL A 80 44.34 -16.23 3.78
N SER A 81 44.20 -16.73 4.99
CA SER A 81 44.79 -18.03 5.37
C SER A 81 44.12 -19.24 4.67
N GLY A 82 44.93 -20.14 4.16
CA GLY A 82 44.46 -21.41 3.57
C GLY A 82 44.16 -21.36 2.06
N THR A 83 44.39 -20.21 1.40
CA THR A 83 44.26 -20.04 -0.04
C THR A 83 45.58 -19.59 -0.67
N ASN A 84 45.78 -19.97 -1.92
CA ASN A 84 46.91 -19.45 -2.73
C ASN A 84 46.39 -18.39 -3.68
N LEU A 85 47.09 -17.27 -3.78
CA LEU A 85 46.77 -16.22 -4.77
C LEU A 85 46.92 -16.76 -6.18
N ALA A 86 48.00 -17.52 -6.43
CA ALA A 86 48.23 -18.16 -7.74
C ALA A 86 48.86 -19.51 -7.61
N GLU A 87 48.46 -20.41 -8.49
CA GLU A 87 49.08 -21.73 -8.73
C GLU A 87 49.33 -21.91 -10.21
N LEU A 88 50.48 -22.43 -10.55
CA LEU A 88 50.85 -22.70 -11.93
C LEU A 88 51.47 -24.11 -12.01
N ASN A 89 50.94 -24.93 -12.86
CA ASN A 89 51.41 -26.34 -13.03
C ASN A 89 52.72 -26.37 -13.83
N LEU A 90 52.73 -25.69 -15.00
CA LEU A 90 53.90 -25.72 -15.90
C LEU A 90 54.04 -24.40 -16.65
N LEU A 91 55.24 -23.85 -16.62
CA LEU A 91 55.70 -22.78 -17.49
C LEU A 91 56.82 -23.34 -18.37
N GLU A 92 56.64 -23.22 -19.68
CA GLU A 92 57.68 -23.60 -20.65
C GLU A 92 58.08 -22.36 -21.49
N LEU A 93 59.35 -22.07 -21.56
CA LEU A 93 59.93 -20.95 -22.28
C LEU A 93 61.05 -21.43 -23.20
N ASP A 94 60.98 -21.10 -24.50
CA ASP A 94 62.03 -21.34 -25.44
C ASP A 94 62.76 -20.01 -25.74
N LEU A 95 64.01 -19.87 -25.22
CA LEU A 95 64.86 -18.68 -25.32
C LEU A 95 65.98 -18.86 -26.29
N ASN A 96 66.25 -17.84 -27.14
CA ASN A 96 67.41 -17.85 -28.00
C ASN A 96 68.66 -17.48 -27.18
N LEU A 97 69.62 -18.40 -27.07
CA LEU A 97 70.83 -18.26 -26.27
C LEU A 97 71.76 -17.21 -26.84
N VAL A 98 71.80 -17.04 -28.16
CA VAL A 98 72.62 -16.06 -28.82
C VAL A 98 72.16 -14.65 -28.54
N SER A 99 70.87 -14.42 -28.58
CA SER A 99 70.27 -13.13 -28.21
C SER A 99 70.48 -12.79 -26.72
N LEU A 100 70.36 -13.84 -25.86
CA LEU A 100 70.59 -13.68 -24.41
C LEU A 100 72.04 -13.25 -24.10
N LEU A 101 73.05 -13.79 -24.84
CA LEU A 101 74.43 -13.37 -24.72
C LEU A 101 74.63 -11.88 -25.10
N ASN A 102 73.76 -11.37 -25.95
CA ASN A 102 73.78 -9.95 -26.37
C ASN A 102 72.90 -9.07 -25.43
N ARG A 103 72.44 -9.62 -24.28
CA ARG A 103 71.54 -9.00 -23.31
C ARG A 103 70.14 -8.66 -23.87
N GLN A 104 69.72 -9.38 -24.91
CA GLN A 104 68.41 -9.29 -25.47
C GLN A 104 67.65 -10.58 -25.14
N VAL A 105 66.48 -10.46 -24.53
CA VAL A 105 65.59 -11.60 -24.27
C VAL A 105 64.75 -11.83 -25.53
N ASP A 106 65.15 -12.92 -26.26
CA ASP A 106 64.41 -13.31 -27.47
C ASP A 106 63.71 -14.66 -27.16
N LEU A 107 62.37 -14.56 -26.98
CA LEU A 107 61.50 -15.65 -26.63
C LEU A 107 60.85 -16.26 -27.89
N ASN A 108 61.06 -17.49 -28.19
CA ASN A 108 60.51 -18.15 -29.38
C ASN A 108 59.15 -18.86 -29.12
N ASN A 109 59.02 -19.46 -27.94
CA ASN A 109 57.80 -20.15 -27.55
C ASN A 109 57.50 -19.88 -26.07
N LEU A 110 56.23 -19.75 -25.76
CA LEU A 110 55.71 -19.61 -24.40
C LEU A 110 54.49 -20.56 -24.23
N THR A 111 54.62 -21.49 -23.30
CA THR A 111 53.50 -22.37 -22.94
C THR A 111 53.24 -22.19 -21.44
N VAL A 112 51.99 -21.89 -21.11
CA VAL A 112 51.50 -21.81 -19.72
C VAL A 112 50.42 -22.83 -19.56
N ASP A 113 50.61 -23.75 -18.62
CA ASP A 113 49.62 -24.81 -18.34
C ASP A 113 49.23 -24.81 -16.85
N GLY A 114 47.93 -24.87 -16.59
CA GLY A 114 47.36 -24.99 -15.23
C GLY A 114 47.59 -23.76 -14.34
N LEU A 115 47.52 -22.58 -14.92
CA LEU A 115 47.53 -21.33 -14.13
C LEU A 115 46.15 -21.11 -13.48
N GLN A 116 46.11 -21.03 -12.15
CA GLN A 116 44.90 -20.74 -11.37
C GLN A 116 45.15 -19.45 -10.55
N LEU A 117 44.33 -18.45 -10.74
CA LEU A 117 44.36 -17.18 -10.00
C LEU A 117 43.13 -17.06 -9.12
N ASN A 118 43.30 -16.78 -7.82
CA ASN A 118 42.21 -16.66 -6.87
C ASN A 118 42.27 -15.25 -6.24
N LEU A 119 41.39 -14.39 -6.68
CA LEU A 119 41.22 -13.03 -6.17
C LEU A 119 40.07 -13.01 -5.17
N LEU A 120 40.39 -13.20 -3.89
CA LEU A 120 39.40 -13.25 -2.81
C LEU A 120 39.46 -11.98 -1.97
N THR A 121 38.30 -11.38 -1.70
CA THR A 121 38.12 -10.33 -0.67
C THR A 121 37.17 -10.90 0.39
N GLN A 122 37.63 -10.96 1.64
CA GLN A 122 36.79 -11.40 2.76
C GLN A 122 35.87 -10.25 3.26
N ALA A 123 34.86 -10.60 4.05
CA ALA A 123 33.90 -9.65 4.60
C ALA A 123 34.55 -8.55 5.51
N ASP A 124 35.74 -8.82 6.06
CA ASP A 124 36.55 -7.86 6.86
C ASP A 124 37.41 -6.94 5.99
N GLY A 125 37.34 -7.06 4.66
CA GLY A 125 38.12 -6.27 3.70
C GLY A 125 39.54 -6.81 3.45
N SER A 126 39.98 -7.88 4.12
CA SER A 126 41.24 -8.56 3.79
C SER A 126 41.17 -9.21 2.41
N ASN A 127 42.25 -9.23 1.64
CA ASN A 127 42.26 -9.77 0.29
C ASN A 127 43.47 -10.66 0.00
N SER A 128 43.35 -11.52 -1.01
CA SER A 128 44.37 -12.51 -1.36
C SER A 128 45.62 -11.95 -1.98
N TRP A 129 45.60 -10.71 -2.49
CA TRP A 129 46.72 -10.10 -3.26
C TRP A 129 47.51 -9.00 -2.54
N THR A 130 47.10 -8.55 -1.34
CA THR A 130 47.81 -7.53 -0.58
C THR A 130 48.90 -8.15 0.28
N PRO A 131 50.18 -7.74 0.13
CA PRO A 131 51.27 -8.18 0.99
C PRO A 131 51.13 -7.63 2.41
N ARG A 132 51.31 -8.46 3.42
CA ARG A 132 51.18 -8.11 4.85
C ARG A 132 52.10 -7.00 5.35
N ASN A 133 53.22 -6.76 4.68
CA ASN A 133 54.18 -5.76 5.08
C ASN A 133 53.77 -4.30 4.83
N LYS A 134 52.59 -4.05 4.21
CA LYS A 134 52.07 -2.67 4.01
C LYS A 134 51.02 -2.26 5.06
N LEU A 135 50.61 -3.15 5.97
CA LEU A 135 49.55 -2.89 6.99
C LEU A 135 50.09 -2.41 8.34
N ALA A 136 51.38 -2.24 8.52
CA ALA A 136 51.98 -1.83 9.80
C ALA A 136 52.53 -0.39 9.81
N ASP A 137 51.71 0.60 9.40
CA ASP A 137 51.95 2.00 9.78
C ASP A 137 50.69 2.85 9.63
N PRO A 138 49.92 3.08 10.69
CA PRO A 138 48.74 3.96 10.65
C PRO A 138 49.07 5.39 11.06
N GLU A 139 50.23 5.91 10.69
CA GLU A 139 50.55 7.34 10.84
C GLU A 139 51.46 7.79 9.68
N ILE A 140 50.86 8.33 8.65
CA ILE A 140 51.33 9.49 7.89
C ILE A 140 50.25 9.88 6.87
N GLU A 141 49.29 10.72 7.28
CA GLU A 141 48.71 11.70 6.37
C GLU A 141 49.78 12.63 5.93
N THR A 142 50.29 12.45 4.72
CA THR A 142 51.03 13.52 4.04
C THR A 142 50.84 13.43 2.54
N LYS A 143 50.17 14.45 2.04
CA LYS A 143 50.27 15.02 0.68
C LYS A 143 51.10 14.19 -0.31
N VAL A 144 50.39 13.51 -1.20
CA VAL A 144 51.00 13.01 -2.42
C VAL A 144 51.30 14.22 -3.32
N ASP A 145 52.53 14.76 -3.25
CA ASP A 145 53.09 15.54 -4.32
C ASP A 145 53.31 14.61 -5.53
N ALA A 146 52.53 14.85 -6.57
CA ALA A 146 52.74 14.27 -7.89
C ALA A 146 54.09 14.72 -8.44
N LYS A 147 55.15 13.96 -8.14
CA LYS A 147 56.40 13.90 -8.92
C LYS A 147 57.41 13.04 -8.18
N LYS A 148 57.35 11.73 -8.40
CA LYS A 148 58.57 10.91 -8.38
C LYS A 148 58.42 9.86 -9.45
N SER A 149 59.15 10.11 -10.52
CA SER A 149 59.46 9.20 -11.62
C SER A 149 59.81 7.82 -11.10
N ALA A 150 59.23 6.81 -11.66
CA ALA A 150 59.72 5.46 -11.61
C ALA A 150 61.20 5.42 -12.11
N PRO A 151 62.06 4.50 -11.58
CA PRO A 151 63.41 4.37 -12.10
C PRO A 151 63.34 3.93 -13.55
N ASP A 152 64.04 4.70 -14.41
CA ASP A 152 64.31 4.36 -15.82
C ASP A 152 64.87 2.93 -15.90
N SER A 153 64.02 1.98 -16.21
CA SER A 153 64.45 0.75 -16.85
C SER A 153 64.53 1.05 -18.36
N PRO A 154 65.63 0.79 -19.00
CA PRO A 154 65.72 0.99 -20.44
C PRO A 154 64.97 -0.14 -21.15
N VAL A 155 63.64 0.00 -21.32
CA VAL A 155 62.90 -0.77 -22.35
C VAL A 155 63.04 0.02 -23.65
N THR A 156 64.16 -0.14 -24.28
CA THR A 156 64.28 0.14 -25.71
C THR A 156 63.84 -1.12 -26.45
N ASP A 157 62.54 -1.21 -26.69
CA ASP A 157 62.04 -1.69 -27.96
C ASP A 157 60.54 -1.33 -28.12
N ASN A 158 60.26 -0.57 -29.18
CA ASN A 158 58.99 0.04 -29.46
C ASN A 158 57.95 -0.95 -30.04
N GLY A 159 58.00 -2.20 -29.64
CA GLY A 159 57.05 -3.24 -30.08
C GLY A 159 56.01 -3.49 -29.00
N GLY A 160 54.73 -3.07 -29.22
CA GLY A 160 53.63 -3.47 -28.34
C GLY A 160 53.51 -4.96 -28.23
N ILE A 161 52.68 -5.44 -27.27
CA ILE A 161 52.46 -6.87 -26.96
C ILE A 161 52.11 -7.67 -28.20
N LEU A 162 51.43 -7.11 -29.17
CA LEU A 162 51.08 -7.76 -30.43
C LEU A 162 52.29 -7.97 -31.34
N ASP A 163 53.30 -7.08 -31.33
CA ASP A 163 54.51 -7.24 -32.07
C ASP A 163 55.43 -8.28 -31.41
N PHE A 164 55.37 -8.33 -30.06
CA PHE A 164 56.00 -9.39 -29.29
C PHE A 164 55.48 -10.76 -29.69
N LEU A 165 54.16 -10.88 -29.93
CA LEU A 165 53.48 -12.15 -30.27
C LEU A 165 53.63 -12.55 -31.75
N ARG A 166 53.93 -11.64 -32.65
CA ARG A 166 53.99 -11.85 -34.11
C ARG A 166 54.97 -12.90 -34.58
N HIS A 167 56.03 -13.12 -33.87
CA HIS A 167 57.07 -14.03 -34.26
C HIS A 167 57.24 -15.20 -33.31
N ARG A 168 56.17 -15.46 -32.49
CA ARG A 168 56.21 -16.44 -31.40
C ARG A 168 54.97 -17.25 -31.36
N THR A 169 55.12 -18.48 -30.94
CA THR A 169 53.95 -19.30 -30.62
C THR A 169 53.67 -19.17 -29.13
N VAL A 170 52.47 -18.81 -28.79
CA VAL A 170 51.99 -18.69 -27.40
C VAL A 170 50.81 -19.57 -27.19
N SER A 171 50.88 -20.45 -26.18
CA SER A 171 49.79 -21.38 -25.82
C SER A 171 49.50 -21.28 -24.33
N PHE A 172 48.26 -21.09 -23.99
CA PHE A 172 47.74 -21.23 -22.64
C PHE A 172 46.79 -22.41 -22.58
N THR A 173 46.99 -23.27 -21.60
CA THR A 173 46.08 -24.37 -21.34
C THR A 173 45.66 -24.41 -19.88
N SER A 174 44.39 -24.73 -19.61
CA SER A 174 43.87 -24.87 -18.24
C SER A 174 44.11 -23.66 -17.34
N VAL A 175 43.81 -22.44 -17.84
CA VAL A 175 43.96 -21.23 -17.06
C VAL A 175 42.62 -20.87 -16.42
N GLY A 176 42.59 -20.76 -15.09
CA GLY A 176 41.43 -20.34 -14.30
C GLY A 176 41.66 -19.00 -13.61
N LEU A 177 40.62 -18.15 -13.56
CA LEU A 177 40.54 -16.96 -12.73
C LEU A 177 39.23 -17.02 -11.94
N ALA A 178 39.36 -17.05 -10.64
CA ALA A 178 38.22 -16.91 -9.73
C ALA A 178 38.31 -15.56 -8.97
N VAL A 179 37.32 -14.76 -9.08
CA VAL A 179 37.13 -13.53 -8.32
C VAL A 179 35.95 -13.74 -7.39
N ASP A 180 36.14 -13.58 -6.09
CA ASP A 180 35.08 -13.66 -5.08
C ASP A 180 35.25 -12.50 -4.09
N ASP A 181 34.38 -11.52 -4.20
CA ASP A 181 34.39 -10.34 -3.34
C ASP A 181 33.19 -10.39 -2.38
N GLN A 182 33.42 -10.85 -1.16
CA GLN A 182 32.39 -10.96 -0.12
C GLN A 182 31.91 -9.59 0.37
N VAL A 183 32.62 -8.51 0.13
CA VAL A 183 32.19 -7.14 0.50
C VAL A 183 31.16 -6.64 -0.50
N SER A 184 31.36 -6.85 -1.79
CA SER A 184 30.44 -6.44 -2.85
C SER A 184 29.43 -7.52 -3.27
N GLY A 185 29.67 -8.80 -2.87
CA GLY A 185 28.92 -9.96 -3.34
C GLY A 185 29.18 -10.30 -4.82
N PHE A 186 30.21 -9.70 -5.44
CA PHE A 186 30.57 -9.98 -6.82
C PHE A 186 31.35 -11.30 -6.91
N SER A 187 30.87 -12.20 -7.77
CA SER A 187 31.55 -13.47 -8.09
C SER A 187 31.71 -13.59 -9.61
N PHE A 188 32.94 -13.93 -10.03
CA PHE A 188 33.26 -14.09 -11.45
C PHE A 188 34.21 -15.26 -11.61
N ILE A 189 33.88 -16.20 -12.48
CA ILE A 189 34.67 -17.39 -12.77
C ILE A 189 34.99 -17.44 -14.26
N PHE A 190 36.27 -17.44 -14.60
CA PHE A 190 36.75 -17.61 -15.95
C PHE A 190 37.66 -18.85 -16.04
N ASP A 191 37.29 -19.77 -16.88
CA ASP A 191 38.05 -20.99 -17.16
C ASP A 191 38.41 -21.08 -18.64
N LEU A 192 39.68 -20.93 -18.93
CA LEU A 192 40.24 -21.07 -20.26
C LEU A 192 40.78 -22.50 -20.44
N LYS A 193 40.17 -23.30 -21.30
CA LYS A 193 40.66 -24.65 -21.61
C LYS A 193 41.90 -24.58 -22.48
N ASN A 194 41.85 -23.75 -23.52
CA ASN A 194 43.03 -23.51 -24.38
C ASN A 194 42.91 -22.13 -25.03
N LEU A 195 44.05 -21.51 -25.20
CA LEU A 195 44.25 -20.31 -26.06
C LEU A 195 45.49 -20.57 -26.86
N ASN A 196 45.39 -20.64 -28.19
CA ASN A 196 46.52 -20.76 -29.10
C ASN A 196 46.60 -19.51 -29.95
N LEU A 197 47.78 -18.95 -29.98
CA LEU A 197 48.17 -17.83 -30.85
C LEU A 197 49.13 -18.38 -31.87
N ASP A 198 48.69 -18.59 -33.10
CA ASP A 198 49.43 -19.22 -34.17
C ASP A 198 49.81 -18.19 -35.26
N GLN A 199 51.02 -18.32 -35.76
CA GLN A 199 51.40 -17.54 -36.94
C GLN A 199 50.80 -18.16 -38.20
N LEU A 200 50.09 -17.35 -38.97
CA LEU A 200 49.52 -17.68 -40.25
C LEU A 200 50.25 -16.90 -41.36
N ASP A 201 50.40 -17.51 -42.55
CA ASP A 201 50.96 -16.90 -43.74
C ASP A 201 52.39 -16.28 -43.51
N ASP A 202 53.31 -17.08 -42.92
CA ASP A 202 54.71 -16.67 -42.61
C ASP A 202 54.79 -15.37 -41.74
N GLY A 203 53.86 -15.22 -40.81
CA GLY A 203 53.81 -14.06 -39.87
C GLY A 203 53.06 -12.86 -40.40
N ALA A 204 52.42 -12.93 -41.55
CA ALA A 204 51.56 -11.87 -42.08
C ALA A 204 50.24 -11.72 -41.32
N ARG A 205 49.79 -12.83 -40.67
CA ARG A 205 48.59 -12.86 -39.82
C ARG A 205 48.84 -13.61 -38.53
N LEU A 206 48.23 -13.18 -37.45
CA LEU A 206 48.16 -13.91 -36.20
C LEU A 206 46.77 -14.55 -36.08
N GLY A 207 46.72 -15.88 -36.00
CA GLY A 207 45.50 -16.60 -35.71
C GLY A 207 45.28 -16.73 -34.20
N ILE A 208 44.04 -16.53 -33.75
CA ILE A 208 43.66 -16.70 -32.36
C ILE A 208 42.53 -17.73 -32.33
N THR A 209 42.72 -18.81 -31.55
CA THR A 209 41.66 -19.76 -31.22
C THR A 209 41.63 -19.98 -29.74
N SER A 210 40.45 -19.93 -29.15
CA SER A 210 40.28 -20.09 -27.71
C SER A 210 38.99 -20.82 -27.40
N LEU A 211 39.04 -21.70 -26.40
CA LEU A 211 37.90 -22.41 -25.83
C LEU A 211 37.95 -22.31 -24.34
N GLY A 212 36.81 -22.12 -23.72
CA GLY A 212 36.71 -21.97 -22.27
C GLY A 212 35.30 -21.86 -21.75
N SER A 213 35.15 -21.29 -20.57
CA SER A 213 33.87 -20.89 -20.01
C SER A 213 34.01 -19.62 -19.20
N VAL A 214 32.94 -18.78 -19.16
CA VAL A 214 32.79 -17.62 -18.31
C VAL A 214 31.53 -17.83 -17.50
N ASN A 215 31.65 -17.80 -16.17
CA ASN A 215 30.55 -18.08 -15.24
C ASN A 215 29.77 -19.36 -15.57
N GLY A 216 30.49 -20.39 -16.04
CA GLY A 216 29.93 -21.68 -16.43
C GLY A 216 29.37 -21.75 -17.86
N GLN A 217 29.27 -20.62 -18.57
CA GLN A 217 28.86 -20.54 -19.97
C GLN A 217 30.05 -20.81 -20.87
N ALA A 218 29.99 -21.88 -21.68
CA ALA A 218 31.09 -22.25 -22.59
C ALA A 218 31.23 -21.20 -23.70
N PHE A 219 32.48 -20.81 -23.99
CA PHE A 219 32.80 -19.95 -25.10
C PHE A 219 33.76 -20.58 -26.10
N GLU A 220 33.65 -20.13 -27.35
CA GLU A 220 34.58 -20.39 -28.44
C GLU A 220 34.94 -19.06 -29.11
N ILE A 221 36.24 -18.75 -29.20
CA ILE A 221 36.72 -17.56 -29.88
C ILE A 221 37.54 -18.00 -31.09
N ASP A 222 37.21 -17.43 -32.23
CA ASP A 222 37.99 -17.60 -33.50
C ASP A 222 38.24 -16.21 -34.10
N GLY A 223 39.47 -15.98 -34.47
CA GLY A 223 39.87 -14.70 -35.06
C GLY A 223 41.20 -14.72 -35.77
N SER A 224 41.42 -13.75 -36.65
CA SER A 224 42.69 -13.56 -37.31
C SER A 224 43.06 -12.08 -37.43
N TYR A 225 44.26 -11.77 -37.06
CA TYR A 225 44.81 -10.40 -37.05
C TYR A 225 45.81 -10.23 -38.18
N PRO A 226 45.46 -9.64 -39.33
CA PRO A 226 46.43 -9.25 -40.35
C PRO A 226 47.23 -8.04 -39.94
N THR A 227 48.47 -7.94 -40.35
CA THR A 227 49.31 -6.81 -40.05
C THR A 227 48.85 -5.55 -40.79
N GLY A 228 48.41 -4.52 -40.02
CA GLY A 228 48.02 -3.22 -40.55
C GLY A 228 46.77 -3.20 -41.39
N ALA A 229 45.89 -4.22 -41.27
CA ALA A 229 44.60 -4.30 -41.97
C ALA A 229 43.50 -4.59 -40.93
N PRO A 230 42.21 -4.34 -41.25
CA PRO A 230 41.09 -4.69 -40.41
C PRO A 230 41.01 -6.20 -40.16
N PHE A 231 40.59 -6.59 -38.94
CA PHE A 231 40.40 -7.99 -38.57
C PHE A 231 39.00 -8.21 -37.96
N THR A 232 38.50 -9.42 -38.07
CA THR A 232 37.26 -9.83 -37.47
C THR A 232 37.51 -10.95 -36.44
N THR A 233 37.01 -10.81 -35.22
CA THR A 233 36.99 -11.83 -34.19
C THR A 233 35.55 -12.18 -33.85
N ARG A 234 35.26 -13.45 -33.70
CA ARG A 234 33.96 -13.94 -33.28
C ARG A 234 34.10 -14.73 -31.99
N ALA A 235 33.28 -14.40 -31.00
CA ALA A 235 33.20 -15.17 -29.77
C ALA A 235 31.76 -15.71 -29.68
N LYS A 236 31.66 -17.01 -29.50
CA LYS A 236 30.40 -17.73 -29.34
C LYS A 236 30.29 -18.21 -27.90
N PHE A 237 29.14 -17.86 -27.23
CA PHE A 237 28.80 -18.31 -25.90
C PHE A 237 27.44 -19.02 -25.97
N GLY A 238 27.41 -20.35 -26.06
CA GLY A 238 26.18 -21.10 -26.32
C GLY A 238 25.52 -20.67 -27.63
N GLU A 239 24.34 -20.07 -27.59
CA GLU A 239 23.64 -19.51 -28.78
C GLU A 239 23.99 -18.05 -29.04
N LEU A 240 24.63 -17.37 -28.11
CA LEU A 240 25.01 -15.95 -28.21
C LEU A 240 26.27 -15.81 -29.09
N MET A 241 26.20 -14.86 -30.05
CA MET A 241 27.30 -14.57 -30.96
C MET A 241 27.73 -13.11 -30.80
N LEU A 242 28.95 -12.91 -30.38
CA LEU A 242 29.62 -11.62 -30.27
C LEU A 242 30.62 -11.47 -31.42
N SER A 243 30.56 -10.41 -32.19
CA SER A 243 31.50 -10.08 -33.24
C SER A 243 32.24 -8.79 -32.94
N PHE A 244 33.53 -8.79 -33.24
CA PHE A 244 34.37 -7.60 -33.14
C PHE A 244 35.11 -7.39 -34.46
N ASP A 245 34.85 -6.22 -35.11
CA ASP A 245 35.50 -5.80 -36.33
C ASP A 245 36.41 -4.62 -36.04
N GLY A 246 37.72 -4.79 -36.14
CA GLY A 246 38.66 -3.80 -35.69
C GLY A 246 39.98 -3.72 -36.43
N THR A 247 40.85 -2.82 -35.96
CA THR A 247 42.21 -2.66 -36.40
C THR A 247 43.13 -2.60 -35.19
N ALA A 248 44.34 -3.16 -35.32
CA ALA A 248 45.38 -3.00 -34.32
C ALA A 248 45.98 -1.60 -34.44
N VAL A 249 46.15 -0.92 -33.30
CA VAL A 249 46.83 0.38 -33.21
C VAL A 249 48.34 0.15 -33.17
N PRO A 250 49.10 0.77 -34.07
CA PRO A 250 50.54 0.60 -34.06
C PRO A 250 51.17 1.02 -32.72
N PRO A 251 52.26 0.36 -32.27
CA PRO A 251 52.94 0.67 -31.03
C PRO A 251 53.45 2.13 -30.95
N GLU A 252 53.82 2.72 -32.09
CA GLU A 252 54.21 4.12 -32.19
C GLU A 252 53.10 5.11 -31.86
N GLN A 253 51.86 4.67 -31.90
CA GLN A 253 50.64 5.42 -31.58
C GLN A 253 50.04 4.99 -30.23
N GLY A 254 50.79 4.26 -29.40
CA GLY A 254 50.39 3.83 -28.08
C GLY A 254 49.95 2.36 -27.96
N GLY A 255 49.91 1.62 -29.06
CA GLY A 255 49.52 0.21 -29.10
C GLY A 255 48.02 -0.02 -28.76
N GLY A 256 47.57 -1.27 -28.89
CA GLY A 256 46.18 -1.66 -28.55
C GLY A 256 45.36 -1.93 -29.81
N PHE A 257 44.03 -1.72 -29.70
CA PHE A 257 43.09 -1.94 -30.79
C PHE A 257 41.96 -0.89 -30.81
N MET A 258 41.36 -0.72 -31.96
CA MET A 258 40.10 0.02 -32.11
C MET A 258 39.16 -0.75 -33.04
N GLY A 259 37.86 -0.73 -32.76
CA GLY A 259 36.88 -1.40 -33.60
C GLY A 259 35.48 -1.38 -33.04
N SER A 260 34.55 -1.91 -33.83
CA SER A 260 33.14 -2.07 -33.42
C SER A 260 32.90 -3.45 -32.84
N LEU A 261 32.15 -3.48 -31.77
CA LEU A 261 31.63 -4.68 -31.12
C LEU A 261 30.13 -4.75 -31.42
N ASP A 262 29.68 -5.92 -31.92
CA ASP A 262 28.27 -6.17 -32.20
C ASP A 262 27.82 -7.50 -31.58
N LEU A 263 26.66 -7.46 -30.93
CA LEU A 263 25.94 -8.60 -30.37
C LEU A 263 24.48 -8.57 -30.86
N ASP A 264 24.00 -9.70 -31.35
CA ASP A 264 22.58 -9.91 -31.65
C ASP A 264 22.18 -11.27 -31.04
N THR A 265 21.20 -11.25 -30.15
CA THR A 265 20.78 -12.44 -29.42
C THR A 265 19.26 -12.54 -29.31
N GLY A 266 18.73 -13.76 -29.42
CA GLY A 266 17.32 -14.05 -29.16
C GLY A 266 16.94 -13.98 -27.68
N GLU A 267 17.95 -14.18 -26.77
CA GLU A 267 17.77 -14.16 -25.31
C GLU A 267 18.86 -13.32 -24.66
N PHE A 268 18.53 -12.08 -24.31
CA PHE A 268 19.48 -11.14 -23.68
C PHE A 268 19.92 -11.60 -22.29
N GLY A 269 19.08 -12.40 -21.60
CA GLY A 269 19.43 -13.02 -20.33
C GLY A 269 20.69 -13.88 -20.41
N ASP A 270 20.98 -14.53 -21.55
CA ASP A 270 22.21 -15.30 -21.75
C ASP A 270 23.46 -14.41 -21.71
N PHE A 271 23.37 -13.19 -22.21
CA PHE A 271 24.45 -12.20 -22.08
C PHE A 271 24.66 -11.76 -20.63
N LEU A 272 23.59 -11.55 -19.85
CA LEU A 272 23.69 -11.24 -18.43
C LEU A 272 24.39 -12.38 -17.64
N ASP A 273 24.05 -13.62 -17.94
CA ASP A 273 24.68 -14.79 -17.32
C ASP A 273 26.20 -14.83 -17.62
N VAL A 274 26.59 -14.50 -18.88
CA VAL A 274 28.01 -14.45 -19.28
C VAL A 274 28.78 -13.41 -18.47
N ILE A 275 28.23 -12.23 -18.25
CA ILE A 275 28.90 -11.16 -17.49
C ILE A 275 28.69 -11.26 -15.97
N GLY A 276 28.03 -12.34 -15.49
CA GLY A 276 27.83 -12.63 -14.06
C GLY A 276 26.77 -11.78 -13.38
N LEU A 277 25.83 -11.23 -14.15
CA LEU A 277 24.67 -10.52 -13.63
C LEU A 277 23.46 -11.47 -13.57
N GLU A 278 22.59 -11.24 -12.60
CA GLU A 278 21.34 -11.99 -12.46
C GLU A 278 20.45 -11.81 -13.70
N ARG A 279 19.82 -12.88 -14.17
CA ARG A 279 18.94 -12.92 -15.34
C ARG A 279 17.62 -12.18 -15.07
N VAL A 280 17.69 -10.85 -15.01
CA VAL A 280 16.54 -9.99 -14.73
C VAL A 280 15.80 -9.53 -15.98
N LEU A 281 16.35 -9.78 -17.18
CA LEU A 281 15.79 -9.40 -18.46
C LEU A 281 15.69 -10.61 -19.39
N GLU A 282 14.48 -10.89 -19.85
CA GLU A 282 14.18 -11.93 -20.85
C GLU A 282 13.69 -11.26 -22.12
N GLY A 283 14.22 -11.66 -23.27
CA GLY A 283 13.84 -11.12 -24.56
C GLY A 283 15.02 -11.00 -25.52
N SER A 284 14.75 -10.58 -26.74
CA SER A 284 15.80 -10.40 -27.76
C SER A 284 16.60 -9.10 -27.50
N GLY A 285 17.88 -9.12 -27.79
CA GLY A 285 18.73 -7.97 -27.53
C GLY A 285 19.78 -7.73 -28.60
N LYS A 286 20.08 -6.46 -28.80
CA LYS A 286 21.19 -5.97 -29.63
C LYS A 286 22.08 -5.07 -28.80
N LEU A 287 23.39 -5.25 -28.96
CA LEU A 287 24.40 -4.37 -28.40
C LEU A 287 25.37 -4.01 -29.51
N SER A 288 25.66 -2.74 -29.65
CA SER A 288 26.76 -2.25 -30.48
C SER A 288 27.59 -1.22 -29.73
N ALA A 289 28.89 -1.20 -29.95
CA ALA A 289 29.79 -0.25 -29.32
C ALA A 289 31.11 -0.12 -30.11
N ASP A 290 31.69 1.07 -30.10
CA ASP A 290 33.04 1.27 -30.57
C ASP A 290 34.01 1.15 -29.39
N LEU A 291 34.92 0.17 -29.47
CA LEU A 291 35.96 -0.10 -28.46
C LEU A 291 37.30 0.45 -28.88
N THR A 292 37.99 1.11 -27.98
CA THR A 292 39.37 1.55 -28.17
C THR A 292 40.20 1.18 -26.95
N SER A 293 41.19 0.33 -27.13
CA SER A 293 42.17 0.01 -26.09
C SER A 293 43.47 0.70 -26.38
N GLN A 294 43.90 1.60 -25.51
CA GLN A 294 45.15 2.34 -25.63
C GLN A 294 45.76 2.64 -24.27
N SER A 295 47.05 2.43 -24.10
CA SER A 295 47.81 2.77 -22.88
C SER A 295 47.22 2.16 -21.57
N GLY A 296 46.57 1.00 -21.65
CA GLY A 296 46.00 0.33 -20.50
C GLY A 296 44.57 0.79 -20.12
N ALA A 297 43.99 1.68 -20.89
CA ALA A 297 42.57 2.05 -20.76
C ALA A 297 41.74 1.30 -21.83
N LEU A 298 40.49 0.99 -21.51
CA LEU A 298 39.52 0.45 -22.45
C LEU A 298 38.33 1.41 -22.54
N ASN A 299 38.28 2.18 -23.61
CA ASN A 299 37.23 3.14 -23.87
C ASN A 299 36.10 2.49 -24.67
N ILE A 300 34.89 2.84 -24.33
CA ILE A 300 33.66 2.51 -25.08
C ILE A 300 33.07 3.81 -25.59
N ALA A 301 32.85 3.91 -26.89
CA ALA A 301 32.11 5.00 -27.51
C ALA A 301 30.92 4.44 -28.29
N ASN A 302 29.95 5.29 -28.60
CA ASN A 302 28.77 4.92 -29.38
C ASN A 302 28.07 3.64 -28.88
N LEU A 303 28.10 3.42 -27.55
CA LEU A 303 27.41 2.31 -26.95
C LEU A 303 25.91 2.43 -27.28
N SER A 304 25.34 1.40 -27.82
CA SER A 304 23.88 1.26 -28.02
C SER A 304 23.48 -0.15 -27.64
N VAL A 305 22.56 -0.24 -26.68
CA VAL A 305 21.94 -1.49 -26.21
C VAL A 305 20.44 -1.35 -26.39
N VAL A 306 19.83 -2.31 -27.05
CA VAL A 306 18.37 -2.39 -27.22
C VAL A 306 17.93 -3.80 -26.84
N VAL A 307 17.02 -3.89 -25.86
CA VAL A 307 16.43 -5.17 -25.44
C VAL A 307 14.93 -5.08 -25.65
N ASP A 308 14.42 -5.93 -26.52
CA ASP A 308 13.00 -6.06 -26.78
C ASP A 308 12.44 -7.18 -25.86
N LEU A 309 11.64 -6.76 -24.88
CA LEU A 309 11.00 -7.62 -23.91
C LEU A 309 9.65 -8.14 -24.43
N ALA A 310 9.00 -9.04 -23.68
CA ALA A 310 7.67 -9.52 -23.98
C ALA A 310 6.66 -8.36 -24.10
N GLU A 311 5.58 -8.59 -24.88
CA GLU A 311 4.47 -7.63 -25.02
C GLU A 311 4.85 -6.27 -25.63
N GLY A 312 6.00 -6.15 -26.33
CA GLY A 312 6.42 -4.91 -26.99
C GLY A 312 7.03 -3.87 -26.05
N GLN A 313 7.42 -4.27 -24.86
CA GLN A 313 8.23 -3.48 -23.93
C GLN A 313 9.68 -3.42 -24.43
N GLN A 314 10.41 -2.36 -24.05
CA GLN A 314 11.76 -2.16 -24.55
C GLN A 314 12.65 -1.45 -23.53
N ILE A 315 13.92 -1.87 -23.49
CA ILE A 315 14.97 -1.20 -22.74
C ILE A 315 16.04 -0.73 -23.72
N MET A 316 16.50 0.49 -23.56
CA MET A 316 17.57 1.07 -24.35
C MET A 316 18.62 1.71 -23.45
N ALA A 317 19.88 1.59 -23.84
CA ALA A 317 20.98 2.34 -23.21
C ALA A 317 21.92 2.82 -24.30
N GLU A 318 22.30 4.10 -24.26
CA GLU A 318 23.18 4.73 -25.22
C GLU A 318 24.21 5.61 -24.50
N GLY A 319 25.45 5.65 -24.96
CA GLY A 319 26.43 6.50 -24.32
C GLY A 319 27.88 6.14 -24.58
N ALA A 320 28.74 6.46 -23.61
CA ALA A 320 30.17 6.23 -23.64
C ALA A 320 30.74 5.93 -22.25
N VAL A 321 31.92 5.29 -22.20
CA VAL A 321 32.70 5.05 -20.99
C VAL A 321 34.15 5.32 -21.31
N GLU A 322 34.78 6.27 -20.61
CA GLU A 322 36.18 6.64 -20.88
C GLU A 322 37.16 5.52 -20.48
N ASN A 323 36.91 4.82 -19.41
CA ASN A 323 37.67 3.65 -19.03
C ASN A 323 36.79 2.60 -18.31
N LEU A 324 36.46 1.53 -19.03
CA LEU A 324 35.67 0.42 -18.49
C LEU A 324 36.36 -0.32 -17.34
N LEU A 325 37.71 -0.42 -17.37
CA LEU A 325 38.47 -1.17 -16.37
C LEU A 325 38.47 -0.49 -14.99
N THR A 326 38.30 0.81 -14.93
CA THR A 326 38.25 1.60 -13.69
C THR A 326 36.86 2.19 -13.43
N ALA A 327 35.93 1.95 -14.35
CA ALA A 327 34.57 2.53 -14.34
C ALA A 327 34.56 4.08 -14.34
N ASP A 328 35.58 4.69 -14.96
CA ASP A 328 35.72 6.15 -15.04
C ASP A 328 35.08 6.68 -16.32
N GLY A 329 34.57 7.92 -16.25
CA GLY A 329 33.99 8.64 -17.39
C GLY A 329 32.75 7.94 -17.97
N ILE A 330 31.94 7.33 -17.14
CA ILE A 330 30.62 6.78 -17.56
C ILE A 330 29.69 7.94 -17.84
N ASP A 331 29.12 7.98 -19.03
CA ASP A 331 28.02 8.86 -19.45
C ASP A 331 27.09 8.05 -20.34
N VAL A 332 26.06 7.45 -19.72
CA VAL A 332 25.14 6.54 -20.39
C VAL A 332 23.71 6.97 -20.13
N SER A 333 22.97 7.26 -21.19
CA SER A 333 21.53 7.46 -21.17
C SER A 333 20.85 6.11 -21.17
N PHE A 334 19.95 5.90 -20.21
CA PHE A 334 19.15 4.71 -20.07
C PHE A 334 17.67 5.04 -20.21
N SER A 335 16.91 4.21 -20.90
CA SER A 335 15.46 4.29 -20.95
C SER A 335 14.83 2.91 -21.01
N ALA A 336 13.73 2.75 -20.27
CA ALA A 336 12.90 1.56 -20.30
C ALA A 336 11.43 1.97 -20.51
N ARG A 337 10.76 1.28 -21.43
CA ARG A 337 9.33 1.44 -21.73
C ARG A 337 8.61 0.15 -21.43
N PHE A 338 7.62 0.20 -20.52
CA PHE A 338 6.86 -0.96 -20.07
C PHE A 338 5.48 -1.08 -20.71
N HIS A 339 5.31 -0.51 -21.90
CA HIS A 339 4.10 -0.64 -22.72
C HIS A 339 4.48 -0.79 -24.19
N PRO A 340 3.62 -1.34 -25.06
CA PRO A 340 3.90 -1.51 -26.49
C PRO A 340 4.20 -0.20 -27.19
N GLU A 341 5.05 -0.25 -28.20
CA GLU A 341 5.37 0.92 -29.01
C GLU A 341 4.14 1.43 -29.78
N GLY A 342 3.97 2.78 -29.79
CA GLY A 342 2.85 3.43 -30.45
C GLY A 342 1.49 3.26 -29.78
N GLN A 343 1.44 2.58 -28.63
CA GLN A 343 0.23 2.50 -27.79
C GLN A 343 0.50 3.26 -26.49
N PRO A 344 -0.37 4.20 -26.08
CA PRO A 344 -0.21 4.82 -24.76
C PRO A 344 -0.43 3.77 -23.67
N PRO A 345 0.19 3.91 -22.50
CA PRO A 345 -0.10 3.04 -21.36
C PRO A 345 -1.59 3.13 -21.00
N VAL A 346 -2.17 2.05 -20.53
CA VAL A 346 -3.58 2.02 -20.07
C VAL A 346 -3.73 2.97 -18.88
N PRO A 347 -4.60 3.99 -18.95
CA PRO A 347 -4.77 4.95 -17.88
C PRO A 347 -5.18 4.29 -16.56
N ALA A 348 -4.60 4.76 -15.45
CA ALA A 348 -5.05 4.39 -14.12
C ALA A 348 -6.35 5.14 -13.80
N ASN A 349 -7.39 4.41 -13.41
CA ASN A 349 -8.66 4.99 -12.96
C ASN A 349 -8.60 5.34 -11.46
N GLU A 350 -7.85 4.58 -10.69
CA GLU A 350 -7.66 4.75 -9.25
C GLU A 350 -6.17 4.66 -8.91
N LEU A 351 -5.77 5.18 -7.74
CA LEU A 351 -4.37 5.12 -7.27
C LEU A 351 -3.83 3.68 -7.17
N LYS A 352 -4.68 2.70 -6.86
CA LYS A 352 -4.31 1.28 -6.83
C LYS A 352 -3.92 0.70 -8.19
N ASP A 353 -4.37 1.32 -9.29
CA ASP A 353 -4.09 0.92 -10.66
C ASP A 353 -2.87 1.64 -11.24
N LEU A 354 -2.21 2.48 -10.45
CA LEU A 354 -1.02 3.21 -10.84
C LEU A 354 0.13 2.23 -11.08
N LYS A 355 0.71 2.26 -12.29
CA LYS A 355 1.83 1.42 -12.70
C LYS A 355 2.93 2.26 -13.31
N LEU A 356 4.15 1.75 -13.22
CA LEU A 356 5.28 2.33 -13.93
C LEU A 356 5.12 2.04 -15.41
N ALA A 357 5.10 3.10 -16.22
CA ALA A 357 4.99 3.04 -17.68
C ALA A 357 6.35 3.14 -18.36
N GLY A 358 7.35 3.76 -17.69
CA GLY A 358 8.70 3.88 -18.21
C GLY A 358 9.67 4.49 -17.21
N ILE A 359 10.97 4.35 -17.50
CA ILE A 359 12.07 4.92 -16.73
C ILE A 359 13.04 5.55 -17.72
N SER A 360 13.59 6.72 -17.42
CA SER A 360 14.73 7.28 -18.15
C SER A 360 15.68 7.98 -17.18
N ALA A 361 16.99 7.84 -17.42
CA ALA A 361 18.03 8.46 -16.61
C ALA A 361 19.33 8.59 -17.39
N ASN A 362 20.21 9.51 -16.98
CA ASN A 362 21.61 9.49 -17.35
C ASN A 362 22.42 8.94 -16.16
N ILE A 363 23.26 7.96 -16.43
CA ILE A 363 24.22 7.39 -15.48
C ILE A 363 25.56 8.05 -15.73
N ILE A 364 26.06 8.77 -14.73
CA ILE A 364 27.32 9.53 -14.82
C ILE A 364 28.25 9.06 -13.70
N SER A 365 29.53 8.85 -13.98
CA SER A 365 30.51 8.61 -12.93
C SER A 365 31.12 9.93 -12.44
N GLU A 366 31.20 10.11 -11.12
CA GLU A 366 31.94 11.16 -10.43
C GLU A 366 33.00 10.51 -9.53
N GLY A 367 34.22 10.35 -10.06
CA GLY A 367 35.29 9.60 -9.37
C GLY A 367 34.92 8.13 -9.24
N GLN A 368 34.89 7.56 -8.02
CA GLN A 368 34.52 6.17 -7.78
C GLN A 368 33.00 5.96 -7.50
N SER A 369 32.18 7.00 -7.61
CA SER A 369 30.75 6.92 -7.38
C SER A 369 29.96 7.07 -8.68
N LEU A 370 28.88 6.30 -8.80
CA LEU A 370 27.88 6.45 -9.86
C LEU A 370 26.79 7.40 -9.38
N LYS A 371 26.36 8.28 -10.29
CA LYS A 371 25.25 9.21 -10.08
C LYS A 371 24.22 9.03 -11.17
N PHE A 372 22.95 9.02 -10.77
CA PHE A 372 21.86 9.13 -11.71
C PHE A 372 21.47 10.59 -11.87
N ASP A 373 21.69 11.14 -13.06
CA ASP A 373 21.24 12.48 -13.43
C ASP A 373 19.95 12.39 -14.23
N LYS A 374 19.01 13.32 -13.99
CA LYS A 374 17.73 13.40 -14.69
C LYS A 374 16.91 12.11 -14.67
N LEU A 375 16.98 11.32 -13.60
CA LEU A 375 16.15 10.13 -13.45
C LEU A 375 14.67 10.56 -13.44
N LEU A 376 13.92 10.10 -14.43
CA LEU A 376 12.49 10.32 -14.59
C LEU A 376 11.79 8.97 -14.59
N LEU A 377 10.71 8.87 -13.84
CA LEU A 377 9.82 7.73 -13.86
C LEU A 377 8.52 8.19 -14.54
N ALA A 378 8.13 7.54 -15.62
CA ALA A 378 6.83 7.75 -16.26
C ALA A 378 5.81 6.79 -15.68
N THR A 379 4.61 7.25 -15.39
CA THR A 379 3.50 6.43 -14.90
C THR A 379 2.35 6.43 -15.90
N ASN A 380 1.35 5.58 -15.66
CA ASN A 380 0.11 5.55 -16.44
C ASN A 380 -0.96 6.51 -15.92
N ALA A 381 -0.63 7.45 -15.03
CA ALA A 381 -1.55 8.46 -14.50
C ALA A 381 -1.67 9.63 -15.49
N PHE A 382 -2.57 9.52 -16.48
CA PHE A 382 -2.87 10.64 -17.38
C PHE A 382 -3.72 11.69 -16.67
N ASP A 383 -3.45 12.96 -16.92
CA ASP A 383 -4.22 14.14 -16.46
C ASP A 383 -4.18 14.45 -14.97
N GLN A 384 -3.33 13.79 -14.18
CA GLN A 384 -3.26 14.02 -12.72
C GLN A 384 -1.98 14.69 -12.25
N GLY A 385 -1.07 15.04 -13.16
CA GLY A 385 0.26 15.56 -12.82
C GLY A 385 1.15 14.53 -12.08
N LEU A 386 0.76 13.27 -12.07
CA LEU A 386 1.50 12.14 -11.53
C LEU A 386 2.15 11.28 -12.61
N ASP A 387 1.99 11.67 -13.87
CA ASP A 387 2.55 11.02 -15.05
C ASP A 387 4.09 11.05 -15.09
N GLN A 388 4.70 12.02 -14.38
CA GLN A 388 6.14 12.13 -14.26
C GLN A 388 6.59 12.21 -12.80
N VAL A 389 7.49 11.30 -12.44
CA VAL A 389 8.21 11.30 -11.17
C VAL A 389 9.67 11.62 -11.47
N GLY A 390 10.16 12.73 -10.94
CA GLY A 390 11.52 13.19 -11.16
C GLY A 390 11.63 14.70 -11.33
N PRO A 391 12.85 15.24 -11.46
CA PRO A 391 14.12 14.49 -11.43
C PRO A 391 14.40 13.87 -10.06
N VAL A 392 14.75 12.59 -10.08
CA VAL A 392 15.25 11.87 -8.90
C VAL A 392 16.77 12.04 -8.89
N SER A 393 17.32 12.52 -7.81
CA SER A 393 18.76 12.54 -7.58
C SER A 393 19.16 11.50 -6.54
N ILE A 394 20.26 10.81 -6.79
CA ILE A 394 20.84 9.81 -5.90
C ILE A 394 22.26 10.25 -5.62
N GLY A 395 22.58 10.55 -4.35
CA GLY A 395 23.89 11.03 -3.95
C GLY A 395 24.97 9.97 -4.00
N ARG A 396 24.60 8.73 -3.65
CA ARG A 396 25.54 7.61 -3.66
C ARG A 396 24.83 6.29 -3.93
N ILE A 397 25.47 5.45 -4.74
CA ILE A 397 25.09 4.05 -4.93
C ILE A 397 26.26 3.21 -4.41
N ARG A 398 26.00 2.31 -3.48
CA ARG A 398 27.02 1.38 -2.99
C ARG A 398 26.46 -0.01 -2.81
N ARG A 399 27.32 -1.02 -2.85
CA ARG A 399 26.99 -2.34 -2.36
C ARG A 399 27.20 -2.39 -0.84
N THR A 400 26.21 -2.93 -0.13
CA THR A 400 26.33 -3.20 1.31
C THR A 400 27.28 -4.38 1.55
N PRO A 401 27.78 -4.58 2.78
CA PRO A 401 28.58 -5.76 3.11
C PRO A 401 27.88 -7.10 2.84
N THR A 402 26.56 -7.10 2.74
CA THR A 402 25.74 -8.28 2.40
C THR A 402 25.50 -8.43 0.90
N GLY A 403 26.16 -7.61 0.06
CA GLY A 403 26.05 -7.68 -1.41
C GLY A 403 24.85 -6.94 -2.02
N GLN A 404 23.99 -6.33 -1.19
CA GLN A 404 22.81 -5.62 -1.63
C GLN A 404 23.16 -4.26 -2.24
N LEU A 405 22.39 -3.80 -3.22
CA LEU A 405 22.55 -2.49 -3.83
C LEU A 405 21.80 -1.43 -3.01
N ALA A 406 22.55 -0.49 -2.42
CA ALA A 406 22.02 0.60 -1.62
C ALA A 406 22.03 1.93 -2.38
N LEU A 407 20.96 2.70 -2.25
CA LEU A 407 20.82 4.07 -2.70
C LEU A 407 20.78 4.99 -1.48
N GLU A 408 21.71 5.92 -1.41
CA GLU A 408 21.81 6.89 -0.31
C GLU A 408 21.63 8.32 -0.84
N ASP A 409 21.15 9.21 0.04
CA ASP A 409 20.87 10.61 -0.29
C ASP A 409 19.92 10.77 -1.49
N ILE A 410 18.86 9.96 -1.54
CA ILE A 410 17.84 10.06 -2.56
C ILE A 410 17.05 11.35 -2.35
N SER A 411 16.82 12.09 -3.43
CA SER A 411 15.83 13.18 -3.47
C SER A 411 14.89 12.95 -4.64
N LEU A 412 13.61 12.79 -4.32
CA LEU A 412 12.54 12.49 -5.27
C LEU A 412 11.58 13.67 -5.37
N ARG A 413 11.14 13.98 -6.57
CA ARG A 413 10.07 14.96 -6.83
C ARG A 413 9.02 14.34 -7.73
N VAL A 414 7.74 14.60 -7.44
CA VAL A 414 6.63 14.14 -8.27
C VAL A 414 5.76 15.34 -8.62
N GLY A 415 5.39 15.48 -9.87
CA GLY A 415 4.56 16.57 -10.37
C GLY A 415 5.34 17.65 -11.13
N PRO A 416 4.74 18.83 -11.37
CA PRO A 416 5.34 19.89 -12.17
C PRO A 416 6.69 20.35 -11.63
N ARG A 417 7.63 20.66 -12.51
CA ARG A 417 9.02 21.01 -12.16
C ARG A 417 9.13 22.21 -11.21
N GLU A 418 8.27 23.21 -11.38
CA GLU A 418 8.31 24.45 -10.59
C GLU A 418 7.61 24.31 -9.23
N GLN A 419 6.57 23.48 -9.15
CA GLN A 419 5.78 23.22 -7.95
C GLN A 419 5.49 21.73 -7.83
N PRO A 420 6.46 20.92 -7.42
CA PRO A 420 6.24 19.48 -7.27
C PRO A 420 5.20 19.19 -6.19
N TYR A 421 4.32 18.25 -6.45
CA TYR A 421 3.30 17.81 -5.49
C TYR A 421 3.90 17.01 -4.34
N ILE A 422 4.96 16.23 -4.62
CA ILE A 422 5.67 15.46 -3.61
C ILE A 422 7.17 15.77 -3.71
N VAL A 423 7.77 16.01 -2.57
CA VAL A 423 9.23 16.07 -2.41
C VAL A 423 9.60 15.12 -1.28
N ALA A 424 10.37 14.10 -1.61
CA ALA A 424 10.83 13.11 -0.62
C ALA A 424 12.34 13.00 -0.64
N LYS A 425 12.93 12.66 0.51
CA LYS A 425 14.36 12.41 0.69
C LYS A 425 14.57 11.22 1.59
N GLY A 426 15.70 10.51 1.40
CA GLY A 426 16.06 9.40 2.27
C GLY A 426 16.98 8.40 1.61
N ASN A 427 16.88 7.15 2.05
CA ASN A 427 17.75 6.06 1.64
C ASN A 427 16.94 4.79 1.36
N ILE A 428 17.45 3.94 0.49
CA ILE A 428 16.96 2.58 0.25
C ILE A 428 18.18 1.67 0.27
N LEU A 429 18.37 0.88 1.34
CA LEU A 429 19.58 0.09 1.50
C LEU A 429 19.54 -1.25 0.76
N ASN A 430 18.37 -1.69 0.29
CA ASN A 430 18.22 -2.85 -0.58
C ASN A 430 17.24 -2.54 -1.73
N LEU A 431 17.81 -2.08 -2.83
CA LEU A 431 17.02 -1.65 -3.99
C LEU A 431 16.25 -2.80 -4.67
N LEU A 432 16.87 -3.98 -4.77
CA LEU A 432 16.26 -5.11 -5.51
C LEU A 432 15.01 -5.68 -4.82
N GLN A 433 14.96 -5.62 -3.49
CA GLN A 433 13.81 -6.08 -2.71
C GLN A 433 12.92 -4.92 -2.23
N LEU A 434 13.32 -3.66 -2.51
CA LEU A 434 12.65 -2.43 -2.04
C LEU A 434 12.41 -2.46 -0.52
N ASN A 435 13.40 -2.90 0.24
CA ASN A 435 13.36 -2.92 1.70
C ASN A 435 14.57 -2.19 2.31
N GLN A 436 14.59 -2.03 3.63
CA GLN A 436 15.52 -1.18 4.38
C GLN A 436 15.46 0.26 3.87
N LEU A 437 14.23 0.74 3.68
CA LEU A 437 13.97 2.12 3.25
C LEU A 437 13.80 3.03 4.48
N ASP A 438 14.21 4.30 4.30
CA ASP A 438 13.98 5.39 5.25
C ASP A 438 13.76 6.65 4.41
N LEU A 439 12.49 7.03 4.25
CA LEU A 439 12.08 8.13 3.38
C LEU A 439 11.23 9.13 4.17
N ALA A 440 11.55 10.41 4.04
CA ALA A 440 10.74 11.48 4.59
C ALA A 440 10.49 12.56 3.53
N GLY A 441 9.32 13.18 3.57
CA GLY A 441 8.99 14.14 2.54
C GLY A 441 7.81 15.03 2.89
N GLN A 442 7.47 15.86 1.90
CA GLN A 442 6.34 16.76 1.93
C GLN A 442 5.47 16.50 0.70
N LEU A 443 4.17 16.58 0.90
CA LEU A 443 3.17 16.58 -0.14
C LEU A 443 2.48 17.95 -0.15
N ALA A 444 2.28 18.51 -1.32
CA ALA A 444 1.49 19.70 -1.54
C ALA A 444 0.55 19.45 -2.73
N ALA A 445 -0.60 18.86 -2.46
CA ALA A 445 -1.57 18.50 -3.48
C ALA A 445 -2.50 19.69 -3.74
N PRO A 446 -2.64 20.19 -4.98
CA PRO A 446 -3.67 21.14 -5.33
C PRO A 446 -5.05 20.49 -5.21
N ALA A 447 -6.06 21.28 -4.90
CA ALA A 447 -7.41 20.77 -4.76
C ALA A 447 -7.94 20.12 -6.06
N SER A 448 -7.49 20.60 -7.22
CA SER A 448 -7.82 20.02 -8.53
C SER A 448 -7.34 18.57 -8.71
N LEU A 449 -6.29 18.16 -8.00
CA LEU A 449 -5.83 16.77 -8.02
C LEU A 449 -6.74 15.84 -7.19
N VAL A 450 -7.28 16.36 -6.09
CA VAL A 450 -8.11 15.58 -5.15
C VAL A 450 -9.58 15.64 -5.53
N LEU A 451 -10.03 16.78 -6.06
CA LEU A 451 -11.42 17.11 -6.37
C LEU A 451 -11.66 17.24 -7.88
N LYS A 452 -10.95 16.48 -8.71
CA LYS A 452 -10.99 16.60 -10.18
C LYS A 452 -12.41 16.48 -10.78
N ASP A 453 -13.26 15.67 -10.15
CA ASP A 453 -14.64 15.42 -10.62
C ASP A 453 -15.57 16.62 -10.41
N LEU A 454 -15.14 17.63 -9.63
CA LEU A 454 -15.90 18.84 -9.37
C LEU A 454 -15.68 19.99 -10.38
N GLY A 455 -14.70 19.81 -11.28
CA GLY A 455 -14.29 20.85 -12.22
C GLY A 455 -13.27 21.84 -11.64
N GLU A 456 -12.46 22.42 -12.50
CA GLU A 456 -11.28 23.22 -12.15
C GLU A 456 -11.62 24.48 -11.35
N ASP A 457 -12.66 25.22 -11.73
CA ASP A 457 -13.11 26.45 -11.05
C ASP A 457 -13.56 26.20 -9.61
N VAL A 458 -14.15 25.02 -9.33
CA VAL A 458 -14.60 24.64 -7.98
C VAL A 458 -13.42 24.19 -7.14
N ALA A 459 -12.55 23.41 -7.71
CA ALA A 459 -11.37 22.88 -7.03
C ALA A 459 -10.44 24.01 -6.55
N GLU A 460 -10.27 25.08 -7.32
CA GLU A 460 -9.45 26.24 -6.93
C GLU A 460 -9.95 26.93 -5.67
N SER A 461 -11.28 26.99 -5.43
CA SER A 461 -11.86 27.63 -4.26
C SER A 461 -11.52 26.92 -2.94
N PHE A 462 -11.15 25.64 -3.00
CA PHE A 462 -10.75 24.84 -1.84
C PHE A 462 -9.27 24.94 -1.49
N GLY A 463 -8.43 25.53 -2.38
CA GLY A 463 -6.99 25.63 -2.20
C GLY A 463 -6.31 24.27 -2.36
N GLY A 464 -5.54 23.84 -1.39
CA GLY A 464 -4.81 22.57 -1.44
C GLY A 464 -4.57 21.94 -0.07
N ILE A 465 -4.09 20.70 -0.10
CA ILE A 465 -3.67 19.97 1.10
C ILE A 465 -2.16 19.88 1.09
N LYS A 466 -1.55 20.17 2.22
CA LYS A 466 -0.14 19.89 2.48
C LYS A 466 -0.03 18.78 3.50
N ALA A 467 0.99 17.93 3.34
CA ALA A 467 1.31 16.92 4.32
C ALA A 467 2.82 16.73 4.45
N ASP A 468 3.25 16.43 5.66
CA ASP A 468 4.59 15.92 5.96
C ASP A 468 4.47 14.43 6.23
N PHE A 469 5.32 13.61 5.63
CA PHE A 469 5.32 12.17 5.85
C PHE A 469 6.70 11.62 6.12
N ALA A 470 6.76 10.48 6.81
CA ALA A 470 7.97 9.69 6.99
C ALA A 470 7.61 8.20 7.04
N VAL A 471 8.31 7.39 6.26
CA VAL A 471 8.14 5.94 6.18
C VAL A 471 9.48 5.25 6.36
N ASP A 472 9.50 4.13 7.06
CA ASP A 472 10.67 3.25 7.13
C ASP A 472 10.25 1.77 7.21
N ASP A 473 11.22 0.88 7.10
CA ASP A 473 11.06 -0.55 7.32
C ASP A 473 12.19 -1.15 8.18
N ALA A 474 12.75 -0.34 9.06
CA ALA A 474 13.89 -0.73 9.91
C ALA A 474 13.62 -1.98 10.78
N GLN A 475 12.36 -2.33 11.03
CA GLN A 475 11.94 -3.50 11.79
C GLN A 475 11.62 -4.72 10.91
N GLY A 476 11.85 -4.63 9.60
CA GLY A 476 11.57 -5.70 8.62
C GLY A 476 10.15 -5.69 8.05
N PHE A 477 9.35 -4.69 8.40
CA PHE A 477 8.05 -4.39 7.81
C PHE A 477 7.91 -2.89 7.58
N LEU A 478 7.09 -2.52 6.61
CA LEU A 478 6.85 -1.11 6.26
C LEU A 478 6.09 -0.42 7.38
N SER A 479 6.65 0.67 7.89
CA SER A 479 6.08 1.54 8.91
C SER A 479 5.84 2.94 8.36
N LEU A 480 4.68 3.51 8.63
CA LEU A 480 4.40 4.93 8.44
C LEU A 480 4.66 5.65 9.76
N LYS A 481 5.85 6.23 9.92
CA LYS A 481 6.23 6.92 11.18
C LYS A 481 5.35 8.12 11.47
N LYS A 482 4.98 8.85 10.43
CA LYS A 482 4.05 9.96 10.50
C LYS A 482 3.52 10.34 9.12
N LEU A 483 2.29 10.79 9.11
CA LEU A 483 1.68 11.57 8.05
C LEU A 483 0.89 12.70 8.72
N ASN A 484 1.33 13.95 8.58
CA ASN A 484 0.61 15.12 9.07
C ASN A 484 0.08 15.90 7.88
N ALA A 485 -1.23 15.90 7.69
CA ALA A 485 -1.89 16.61 6.61
C ALA A 485 -2.69 17.82 7.14
N PHE A 486 -2.71 18.90 6.37
CA PHE A 486 -3.46 20.09 6.68
C PHE A 486 -3.85 20.87 5.42
N THR A 487 -4.94 21.62 5.48
CA THR A 487 -5.39 22.49 4.39
C THR A 487 -4.56 23.75 4.25
N VAL A 488 -4.45 24.26 3.03
CA VAL A 488 -3.74 25.52 2.73
C VAL A 488 -4.66 26.72 2.80
N ASN A 489 -5.91 26.58 2.33
CA ASN A 489 -6.95 27.61 2.40
C ASN A 489 -7.97 27.24 3.48
N THR A 490 -8.05 28.06 4.53
CA THR A 490 -8.93 27.84 5.69
C THR A 490 -10.19 28.69 5.67
N ASP A 491 -10.46 29.43 4.59
CA ASP A 491 -11.63 30.31 4.49
C ASP A 491 -12.94 29.52 4.27
N VAL A 492 -12.86 28.32 3.73
CA VAL A 492 -14.02 27.45 3.46
C VAL A 492 -14.05 26.26 4.41
N TRP A 493 -12.89 25.63 4.61
CA TRP A 493 -12.72 24.46 5.45
C TRP A 493 -11.28 24.37 5.96
N ALA A 494 -11.11 23.75 7.11
CA ALA A 494 -9.81 23.47 7.70
C ALA A 494 -9.73 21.97 8.04
N LEU A 495 -8.75 21.28 7.46
CA LEU A 495 -8.49 19.87 7.73
C LEU A 495 -7.14 19.74 8.43
N LYS A 496 -7.09 18.91 9.45
CA LYS A 496 -5.87 18.41 10.07
C LYS A 496 -5.99 16.89 10.20
N ALA A 497 -4.98 16.18 9.78
CA ALA A 497 -4.93 14.74 9.94
C ALA A 497 -3.53 14.32 10.37
N HIS A 498 -3.46 13.42 11.33
CA HIS A 498 -2.24 12.74 11.74
C HIS A 498 -2.45 11.25 11.62
N VAL A 499 -1.52 10.56 10.96
CA VAL A 499 -1.53 9.10 10.82
C VAL A 499 -0.14 8.58 11.10
N ALA A 500 -0.04 7.56 11.96
CA ALA A 500 1.14 6.73 12.11
C ALA A 500 0.74 5.25 12.18
N LEU A 501 1.58 4.39 11.64
CA LEU A 501 1.38 2.95 11.58
C LEU A 501 2.72 2.27 11.88
N GLY A 502 2.79 1.52 12.95
CA GLY A 502 3.97 0.73 13.27
C GLY A 502 4.22 -0.38 12.25
N ASN A 503 3.17 -1.07 11.83
CA ASN A 503 3.18 -2.05 10.74
C ASN A 503 1.99 -1.80 9.81
N VAL A 504 2.28 -1.42 8.56
CA VAL A 504 1.24 -1.12 7.55
C VAL A 504 0.42 -2.37 7.18
N THR A 505 1.01 -3.56 7.22
CA THR A 505 0.34 -4.79 6.82
C THR A 505 -0.68 -5.26 7.85
N ASP A 506 -0.34 -5.16 9.13
CA ASP A 506 -1.16 -5.70 10.23
C ASP A 506 -1.93 -4.61 10.97
N LEU A 507 -1.76 -3.33 10.57
CA LEU A 507 -2.31 -2.13 11.23
C LEU A 507 -1.89 -2.00 12.69
N ASP A 508 -0.79 -2.67 13.09
CA ASP A 508 -0.28 -2.59 14.45
C ASP A 508 0.41 -1.25 14.70
N GLY A 509 0.21 -0.69 15.88
CA GLY A 509 0.69 0.65 16.20
C GLY A 509 -0.02 1.75 15.42
N LEU A 510 -1.31 1.56 15.07
CA LEU A 510 -2.14 2.58 14.45
C LEU A 510 -2.31 3.77 15.40
N GLU A 511 -1.92 4.94 14.93
CA GLU A 511 -2.28 6.23 15.48
C GLU A 511 -2.92 7.05 14.36
N PHE A 512 -4.17 7.43 14.55
CA PHE A 512 -4.95 8.23 13.62
C PHE A 512 -5.66 9.34 14.38
N ASP A 513 -5.48 10.59 13.96
CA ASP A 513 -6.26 11.74 14.40
C ASP A 513 -6.69 12.53 13.16
N PHE A 514 -7.92 12.93 13.13
CA PHE A 514 -8.53 13.68 12.03
C PHE A 514 -9.45 14.75 12.60
N ASP A 515 -9.27 15.99 12.16
CA ASP A 515 -10.13 17.11 12.46
C ASP A 515 -10.48 17.83 11.16
N LEU A 516 -11.76 18.02 10.93
CA LEU A 516 -12.32 18.78 9.82
C LEU A 516 -13.28 19.85 10.37
N ASP A 517 -12.93 21.10 10.19
CA ASP A 517 -13.72 22.26 10.56
C ASP A 517 -14.26 22.96 9.32
N ILE A 518 -15.56 23.15 9.26
CA ILE A 518 -16.27 23.89 8.21
C ILE A 518 -17.03 25.02 8.89
N GLU A 519 -16.64 26.27 8.68
CA GLU A 519 -17.25 27.43 9.36
C GLU A 519 -18.70 27.67 8.92
N ASP A 520 -19.01 27.39 7.64
CA ASP A 520 -20.34 27.55 7.06
C ASP A 520 -20.60 26.43 6.05
N GLY A 521 -21.47 25.51 6.44
CA GLY A 521 -21.78 24.35 5.60
C GLY A 521 -22.56 24.71 4.34
N ALA A 522 -23.36 25.78 4.33
CA ALA A 522 -24.05 26.23 3.13
C ALA A 522 -23.06 26.80 2.10
N LEU A 523 -22.07 27.60 2.55
CA LEU A 523 -20.97 28.06 1.69
C LEU A 523 -20.12 26.92 1.19
N PHE A 524 -19.86 25.91 2.01
CA PHE A 524 -19.12 24.71 1.64
C PHE A 524 -19.85 23.93 0.53
N LEU A 525 -21.14 23.64 0.69
CA LEU A 525 -21.95 22.96 -0.33
C LEU A 525 -22.06 23.79 -1.62
N ARG A 526 -22.20 25.11 -1.51
CA ARG A 526 -22.20 26.01 -2.66
C ARG A 526 -20.88 25.96 -3.44
N ALA A 527 -19.73 25.93 -2.72
CA ALA A 527 -18.42 25.81 -3.35
C ALA A 527 -18.29 24.46 -4.11
N LEU A 528 -18.98 23.42 -3.64
CA LEU A 528 -19.09 22.12 -4.31
C LEU A 528 -20.16 22.08 -5.42
N LYS A 529 -20.81 23.22 -5.76
CA LYS A 529 -21.93 23.31 -6.71
C LYS A 529 -23.12 22.40 -6.36
N LEU A 530 -23.30 22.10 -5.08
CA LEU A 530 -24.41 21.34 -4.53
C LEU A 530 -25.51 22.28 -4.02
N ASP A 531 -26.71 21.72 -3.81
CA ASP A 531 -27.83 22.50 -3.23
C ASP A 531 -27.45 22.97 -1.83
N GLU A 532 -27.71 24.25 -1.56
CA GLU A 532 -27.42 24.87 -0.27
C GLU A 532 -28.33 24.29 0.81
N VAL A 533 -27.72 23.77 1.87
CA VAL A 533 -28.39 23.35 3.09
C VAL A 533 -27.79 24.15 4.23
N ASP A 534 -28.62 24.84 4.99
CA ASP A 534 -28.18 25.59 6.17
C ASP A 534 -27.84 24.61 7.30
N THR A 535 -26.66 24.05 7.25
CA THR A 535 -26.14 23.11 8.28
C THR A 535 -25.50 23.85 9.45
N GLY A 536 -25.27 25.16 9.32
CA GLY A 536 -24.44 25.92 10.24
C GLY A 536 -22.96 25.49 10.17
N PRO A 537 -22.17 25.77 11.20
CA PRO A 537 -20.82 25.24 11.30
C PRO A 537 -20.83 23.72 11.49
N LEU A 538 -19.90 23.04 10.82
CA LEU A 538 -19.71 21.58 10.93
C LEU A 538 -18.31 21.29 11.47
N GLU A 539 -18.23 20.42 12.45
CA GLU A 539 -16.98 19.94 13.04
C GLU A 539 -16.99 18.42 13.03
N ILE A 540 -15.98 17.80 12.44
CA ILE A 540 -15.81 16.35 12.45
C ILE A 540 -14.43 16.06 13.05
N SER A 541 -14.40 15.32 14.15
CA SER A 541 -13.17 14.82 14.73
C SER A 541 -13.21 13.30 14.82
N ALA A 542 -12.10 12.66 14.53
CA ALA A 542 -11.95 11.23 14.65
C ALA A 542 -10.56 10.89 15.19
N SER A 543 -10.47 9.96 16.10
CA SER A 543 -9.19 9.39 16.49
C SER A 543 -9.28 7.87 16.57
N ALA A 544 -8.20 7.19 16.19
CA ALA A 544 -8.08 5.76 16.33
C ALA A 544 -6.68 5.39 16.84
N ARG A 545 -6.62 4.44 17.75
CA ARG A 545 -5.38 3.87 18.27
C ARG A 545 -5.49 2.36 18.19
N GLY A 546 -4.50 1.71 17.58
CA GLY A 546 -4.46 0.26 17.40
C GLY A 546 -3.21 -0.33 17.99
N GLN A 547 -3.34 -1.44 18.73
CA GLN A 547 -2.22 -2.22 19.21
C GLN A 547 -2.55 -3.71 19.06
N GLY A 548 -1.89 -4.37 18.13
CA GLY A 548 -2.18 -5.75 17.78
C GLY A 548 -3.60 -5.90 17.21
N LYS A 549 -4.47 -6.57 17.98
CA LYS A 549 -5.87 -6.81 17.62
C LYS A 549 -6.86 -5.91 18.37
N ASP A 550 -6.36 -4.98 19.16
CA ASP A 550 -7.17 -4.08 19.98
C ASP A 550 -7.16 -2.68 19.36
N PHE A 551 -8.33 -2.09 19.19
CA PHE A 551 -8.52 -0.77 18.59
C PHE A 551 -9.40 0.09 19.49
N SER A 552 -8.98 1.30 19.77
CA SER A 552 -9.79 2.34 20.41
C SER A 552 -10.06 3.45 19.40
N THR A 553 -11.33 3.77 19.20
CA THR A 553 -11.77 4.79 18.24
C THR A 553 -12.66 5.81 18.93
N THR A 554 -12.43 7.09 18.67
CA THR A 554 -13.35 8.17 19.07
C THR A 554 -13.81 8.96 17.85
N LEU A 555 -15.06 9.35 17.83
CA LEU A 555 -15.68 10.19 16.82
C LEU A 555 -16.40 11.33 17.49
N GLY A 556 -16.22 12.55 16.99
CA GLY A 556 -16.95 13.74 17.39
C GLY A 556 -17.60 14.38 16.16
N LEU A 557 -18.86 14.68 16.24
CA LEU A 557 -19.64 15.37 15.22
C LEU A 557 -20.29 16.60 15.82
N GLY A 558 -19.92 17.77 15.34
CA GLY A 558 -20.58 19.05 15.64
C GLY A 558 -21.35 19.53 14.42
N ALA A 559 -22.58 19.97 14.62
CA ALA A 559 -23.41 20.62 13.59
C ALA A 559 -24.25 21.71 14.23
N GLY A 560 -24.09 22.96 13.81
CA GLY A 560 -24.79 24.09 14.43
C GLY A 560 -24.50 24.19 15.93
N THR A 561 -25.52 23.95 16.76
CA THR A 561 -25.41 23.91 18.23
C THR A 561 -25.28 22.51 18.81
N SER A 562 -25.37 21.52 17.99
CA SER A 562 -25.38 20.09 18.34
C SER A 562 -23.99 19.48 18.34
N ARG A 563 -23.75 18.61 19.34
CA ARG A 563 -22.53 17.78 19.39
C ARG A 563 -22.87 16.34 19.71
N LEU A 564 -22.31 15.43 18.94
CA LEU A 564 -22.41 13.98 19.12
C LEU A 564 -21.01 13.40 19.23
N ASP A 565 -20.73 12.74 20.34
CA ASP A 565 -19.46 12.08 20.59
C ASP A 565 -19.69 10.56 20.63
N ALA A 566 -18.81 9.78 20.01
CA ALA A 566 -18.81 8.32 20.07
C ALA A 566 -17.42 7.82 20.47
N SER A 567 -17.39 6.77 21.28
CA SER A 567 -16.16 6.03 21.61
C SER A 567 -16.41 4.54 21.45
N LEU A 568 -15.50 3.85 20.80
CA LEU A 568 -15.57 2.43 20.48
C LEU A 568 -14.26 1.76 20.87
N GLU A 569 -14.37 0.66 21.60
CA GLU A 569 -13.26 -0.25 21.90
C GLU A 569 -13.52 -1.55 21.14
N THR A 570 -12.60 -1.92 20.27
CA THR A 570 -12.73 -3.12 19.44
C THR A 570 -11.60 -4.09 19.77
N THR A 571 -11.95 -5.32 20.09
CA THR A 571 -11.01 -6.43 20.30
C THR A 571 -11.33 -7.56 19.32
N VAL A 572 -10.33 -8.12 18.64
CA VAL A 572 -10.54 -9.22 17.68
C VAL A 572 -10.12 -10.53 18.34
N SER A 573 -11.08 -11.38 18.70
CA SER A 573 -10.87 -12.70 19.28
C SER A 573 -11.33 -13.79 18.31
N GLU A 574 -10.45 -14.75 18.01
CA GLU A 574 -10.74 -15.88 17.12
C GLU A 574 -11.26 -15.48 15.72
N GLY A 575 -10.87 -14.28 15.26
CA GLY A 575 -11.31 -13.74 13.96
C GLY A 575 -12.66 -13.02 13.98
N ARG A 576 -13.35 -12.95 15.15
CA ARG A 576 -14.59 -12.21 15.34
C ARG A 576 -14.33 -10.92 16.14
N PRO A 577 -14.68 -9.73 15.61
CA PRO A 577 -14.56 -8.47 16.35
C PRO A 577 -15.62 -8.41 17.47
N LYS A 578 -15.15 -7.99 18.66
CA LYS A 578 -16.01 -7.57 19.74
C LYS A 578 -15.89 -6.06 19.90
N ILE A 579 -17.01 -5.34 19.82
CA ILE A 579 -17.07 -3.88 19.82
C ILE A 579 -17.88 -3.43 21.04
N ASP A 580 -17.23 -2.76 21.98
CA ASP A 580 -17.88 -2.11 23.10
C ASP A 580 -17.82 -0.58 22.88
N GLY A 581 -18.96 0.10 22.94
CA GLY A 581 -19.04 1.49 22.55
C GLY A 581 -20.01 2.35 23.33
N ARG A 582 -19.84 3.66 23.19
CA ARG A 582 -20.75 4.65 23.73
C ARG A 582 -20.97 5.77 22.71
N ILE A 583 -22.22 6.18 22.53
CA ILE A 583 -22.64 7.37 21.80
C ILE A 583 -23.26 8.33 22.81
N PHE A 584 -22.74 9.54 22.86
CA PHE A 584 -23.10 10.53 23.84
C PHE A 584 -23.35 11.89 23.20
N SER A 585 -24.36 12.60 23.66
CA SER A 585 -24.60 14.01 23.34
C SER A 585 -25.09 14.77 24.57
N GLU A 586 -24.44 15.87 24.91
CA GLU A 586 -24.93 16.78 25.94
C GLU A 586 -26.11 17.59 25.40
N GLN A 587 -26.01 18.05 24.14
CA GLN A 587 -27.04 18.87 23.47
C GLN A 587 -27.15 18.46 22.00
N LEU A 588 -28.36 18.12 21.56
CA LEU A 588 -28.71 17.75 20.20
C LEU A 588 -29.95 18.46 19.72
N ASP A 589 -29.83 19.31 18.71
CA ASP A 589 -30.98 19.87 18.01
C ASP A 589 -31.33 18.99 16.80
N ILE A 590 -32.55 18.51 16.72
CA ILE A 590 -32.99 17.61 15.65
C ILE A 590 -32.97 18.32 14.28
N ASN A 591 -33.11 19.65 14.25
CA ASN A 591 -33.02 20.39 12.99
C ASN A 591 -31.57 20.44 12.51
N ASP A 592 -30.60 20.69 13.42
CA ASP A 592 -29.16 20.60 13.09
C ASP A 592 -28.82 19.23 12.51
N LEU A 593 -29.30 18.16 13.16
CA LEU A 593 -29.07 16.79 12.68
C LEU A 593 -29.71 16.53 11.32
N LYS A 594 -30.95 16.96 11.09
CA LYS A 594 -31.61 16.84 9.78
C LYS A 594 -30.86 17.58 8.69
N ASN A 595 -30.40 18.80 8.97
CA ASN A 595 -29.65 19.61 8.04
C ASN A 595 -28.28 18.99 7.75
N ALA A 596 -27.60 18.47 8.78
CA ALA A 596 -26.34 17.75 8.60
C ALA A 596 -26.52 16.51 7.72
N ILE A 597 -27.54 15.70 7.98
CA ILE A 597 -27.86 14.51 7.15
C ILE A 597 -28.20 14.95 5.71
N ALA A 598 -29.00 16.01 5.52
CA ALA A 598 -29.29 16.54 4.19
C ALA A 598 -28.01 16.99 3.47
N GLY A 599 -27.07 17.63 4.18
CA GLY A 599 -25.76 18.00 3.66
C GLY A 599 -24.92 16.77 3.22
N VAL A 600 -24.92 15.73 4.05
CA VAL A 600 -24.22 14.47 3.72
C VAL A 600 -24.84 13.77 2.51
N VAL A 601 -26.17 13.79 2.39
CA VAL A 601 -26.87 13.26 1.20
C VAL A 601 -26.49 14.02 -0.06
N GLN A 602 -26.34 15.34 0.02
CA GLN A 602 -25.82 16.14 -1.10
C GLN A 602 -24.39 15.73 -1.48
N LEU A 603 -23.52 15.54 -0.47
CA LEU A 603 -22.14 15.08 -0.70
C LEU A 603 -22.08 13.69 -1.35
N GLY A 604 -22.99 12.80 -1.03
CA GLY A 604 -23.09 11.48 -1.66
C GLY A 604 -23.45 11.49 -3.16
N ARG A 605 -23.92 12.64 -3.67
CA ARG A 605 -24.18 12.82 -5.12
C ARG A 605 -22.94 13.15 -5.93
N ILE A 606 -21.81 13.48 -5.26
CA ILE A 606 -20.52 13.79 -5.89
C ILE A 606 -19.85 12.53 -6.43
N GLY A 607 -20.36 11.71 -7.16
CA GLY A 607 -19.73 10.50 -7.69
C GLY A 607 -20.70 9.59 -8.44
N GLY A 608 -21.98 9.94 -8.42
CA GLY A 608 -23.00 9.25 -9.19
C GLY A 608 -23.27 10.00 -10.50
N SER A 609 -22.82 9.44 -11.59
CA SER A 609 -23.25 9.86 -12.93
C SER A 609 -24.70 9.42 -13.16
N ASP A 610 -25.66 10.13 -12.57
CA ASP A 610 -27.05 10.01 -12.99
C ASP A 610 -27.45 11.27 -13.76
N GLU A 611 -27.59 11.09 -15.07
CA GLU A 611 -28.33 12.03 -15.91
C GLU A 611 -29.75 12.16 -15.32
N VAL A 612 -29.99 13.25 -14.62
CA VAL A 612 -31.35 13.62 -14.19
C VAL A 612 -32.01 14.30 -15.39
N GLU A 613 -32.92 13.62 -16.06
CA GLU A 613 -33.90 14.25 -16.94
C GLU A 613 -34.63 15.36 -16.15
N GLU A 614 -34.52 16.61 -16.61
CA GLU A 614 -35.28 17.73 -16.08
C GLU A 614 -36.79 17.42 -16.18
N PRO A 615 -37.55 17.50 -15.08
CA PRO A 615 -39.00 17.46 -15.18
C PRO A 615 -39.54 18.80 -15.68
N GLU A 616 -40.26 18.76 -16.81
CA GLU A 616 -41.04 19.87 -17.35
C GLU A 616 -41.93 20.50 -16.27
N THR A 617 -41.80 21.80 -16.12
CA THR A 617 -42.62 22.64 -15.28
C THR A 617 -44.06 22.73 -15.79
N ASP A 618 -45.07 22.27 -15.02
CA ASP A 618 -46.39 22.87 -15.06
C ASP A 618 -47.16 22.72 -13.70
N LYS A 619 -47.39 23.90 -13.14
CA LYS A 619 -48.43 24.35 -12.17
C LYS A 619 -48.55 23.73 -10.76
N PRO A 620 -48.85 24.60 -9.75
CA PRO A 620 -48.91 24.18 -8.37
C PRO A 620 -50.27 23.66 -8.01
N GLU A 621 -50.36 22.41 -7.65
CA GLU A 621 -51.51 21.80 -6.97
C GLU A 621 -51.08 21.42 -5.55
N VAL A 622 -51.71 22.02 -4.57
CA VAL A 622 -51.47 21.72 -3.15
C VAL A 622 -51.86 20.29 -2.86
N GLN A 623 -50.89 19.43 -2.69
CA GLN A 623 -51.10 18.06 -2.22
C GLN A 623 -50.59 17.88 -0.77
N PRO A 624 -51.25 17.04 0.01
CA PRO A 624 -50.85 16.76 1.38
C PRO A 624 -49.49 16.05 1.45
N LEU A 625 -48.82 16.29 2.55
CA LEU A 625 -47.47 15.80 2.87
C LEU A 625 -47.36 14.30 2.61
N VAL A 626 -46.95 13.94 1.40
CA VAL A 626 -46.48 12.58 1.07
C VAL A 626 -44.99 12.60 1.25
N LEU A 627 -44.47 11.80 2.18
CA LEU A 627 -43.04 11.52 2.31
C LEU A 627 -42.52 11.06 0.95
N PRO A 628 -41.32 11.48 0.52
CA PRO A 628 -40.78 11.13 -0.77
C PRO A 628 -40.69 9.61 -0.90
N LYS A 629 -41.19 9.09 -2.02
CA LYS A 629 -41.09 7.70 -2.39
C LYS A 629 -39.60 7.41 -2.67
N GLU A 630 -39.00 6.54 -1.89
CA GLU A 630 -37.63 6.06 -2.12
C GLU A 630 -37.56 5.31 -3.47
N GLU A 631 -37.05 5.97 -4.49
CA GLU A 631 -36.48 5.32 -5.67
C GLU A 631 -34.99 5.73 -5.72
N GLY A 632 -34.15 4.84 -5.22
CA GLY A 632 -32.70 4.93 -5.17
C GLY A 632 -32.21 4.34 -3.85
N LYS A 633 -31.72 3.11 -3.89
CA LYS A 633 -30.98 2.58 -2.72
C LYS A 633 -29.86 3.57 -2.40
N PRO A 634 -29.77 4.11 -1.18
CA PRO A 634 -28.55 4.77 -0.75
C PRO A 634 -27.43 3.77 -0.94
N THR A 635 -26.31 4.22 -1.48
CA THR A 635 -25.08 3.45 -1.42
C THR A 635 -24.80 3.25 0.06
N ASP A 636 -25.08 2.07 0.58
CA ASP A 636 -24.88 1.72 1.99
C ASP A 636 -23.38 1.82 2.25
N LEU A 637 -22.95 2.96 2.80
CA LEU A 637 -21.58 3.19 3.27
C LEU A 637 -21.15 2.17 4.34
N VAL A 638 -22.14 1.56 5.03
CA VAL A 638 -21.94 0.48 6.00
C VAL A 638 -23.09 -0.50 5.88
N ASP A 639 -22.81 -1.75 5.59
CA ASP A 639 -23.79 -2.84 5.67
C ASP A 639 -23.97 -3.24 7.14
N PHE A 640 -24.92 -2.60 7.82
CA PHE A 640 -25.21 -2.85 9.24
C PHE A 640 -25.65 -4.30 9.50
N GLU A 641 -26.31 -4.94 8.57
CA GLU A 641 -26.74 -6.33 8.72
C GLU A 641 -25.51 -7.25 8.78
N LYS A 642 -24.57 -7.05 7.88
CA LYS A 642 -23.28 -7.74 7.88
C LYS A 642 -22.49 -7.45 9.15
N LEU A 643 -22.45 -6.19 9.61
CA LEU A 643 -21.79 -5.83 10.86
C LEU A 643 -22.36 -6.61 12.05
N PHE A 644 -23.70 -6.72 12.18
CA PHE A 644 -24.34 -7.45 13.27
C PHE A 644 -24.18 -8.97 13.17
N LEU A 645 -24.02 -9.52 11.98
CA LEU A 645 -23.75 -10.94 11.78
C LEU A 645 -22.29 -11.30 12.07
N ASP A 646 -21.36 -10.44 11.67
CA ASP A 646 -19.90 -10.73 11.69
C ASP A 646 -19.22 -10.28 12.97
N SER A 647 -19.87 -9.48 13.85
CA SER A 647 -19.29 -8.97 15.09
C SER A 647 -20.21 -9.14 16.29
N ASP A 648 -19.62 -9.08 17.49
CA ASP A 648 -20.33 -8.90 18.73
C ASP A 648 -20.26 -7.43 19.13
N LEU A 649 -21.42 -6.80 19.35
CA LEU A 649 -21.53 -5.36 19.56
C LEU A 649 -22.27 -5.06 20.85
N THR A 650 -21.75 -4.10 21.64
CA THR A 650 -22.46 -3.48 22.76
C THR A 650 -22.24 -1.97 22.72
N VAL A 651 -23.28 -1.18 22.44
CA VAL A 651 -23.19 0.27 22.34
C VAL A 651 -24.20 0.94 23.27
N LEU A 652 -23.72 1.76 24.18
CA LEU A 652 -24.52 2.62 25.04
C LEU A 652 -24.83 3.93 24.35
N ILE A 653 -26.08 4.33 24.32
CA ILE A 653 -26.58 5.57 23.72
C ILE A 653 -27.11 6.47 24.83
N ASP A 654 -26.62 7.69 24.95
CA ASP A 654 -27.00 8.66 26.00
C ASP A 654 -27.06 10.08 25.42
N LEU A 655 -28.27 10.52 25.05
CA LEU A 655 -28.56 11.84 24.48
C LEU A 655 -29.36 12.67 25.50
N LYS A 656 -28.70 13.66 26.16
CA LYS A 656 -29.30 14.31 27.35
C LYS A 656 -30.27 15.44 27.06
N GLN A 657 -29.92 16.36 26.19
CA GLN A 657 -30.74 17.50 25.87
C GLN A 657 -31.07 17.50 24.37
N ILE A 658 -32.27 17.03 24.06
CA ILE A 658 -32.77 17.01 22.69
C ILE A 658 -33.74 18.21 22.51
N SER A 659 -33.48 19.02 21.50
CA SER A 659 -34.30 20.17 21.08
C SER A 659 -34.76 20.06 19.62
N GLY A 660 -35.54 21.03 19.14
CA GLY A 660 -35.97 21.06 17.73
C GLY A 660 -37.23 20.25 17.41
N GLN A 661 -37.66 19.34 18.30
CA GLN A 661 -38.98 18.70 18.22
C GLN A 661 -39.74 18.89 19.52
N LYS A 662 -41.06 19.21 19.41
CA LYS A 662 -41.88 19.37 20.58
C LYS A 662 -41.97 18.07 21.35
N GLY A 663 -41.46 18.08 22.56
CA GLY A 663 -41.74 17.04 23.55
C GLY A 663 -40.63 16.05 23.85
N VAL A 664 -39.71 15.75 22.93
CA VAL A 664 -38.57 14.84 23.22
C VAL A 664 -37.47 15.65 23.91
N SER A 665 -36.97 15.17 25.03
CA SER A 665 -35.96 15.92 25.80
C SER A 665 -34.71 15.09 26.12
N SER A 666 -34.80 13.75 26.10
CA SER A 666 -33.65 12.87 26.30
C SER A 666 -33.92 11.48 25.73
N VAL A 667 -32.88 10.80 25.34
CA VAL A 667 -32.89 9.42 24.87
C VAL A 667 -31.73 8.67 25.49
N SER A 668 -31.99 7.54 26.12
CA SER A 668 -30.96 6.59 26.53
C SER A 668 -31.31 5.17 26.09
N SER A 669 -30.33 4.39 25.66
CA SER A 669 -30.50 3.03 25.20
C SER A 669 -29.21 2.24 25.23
N GLU A 670 -29.32 0.91 25.11
CA GLU A 670 -28.22 0.01 24.85
C GLU A 670 -28.53 -0.80 23.58
N LEU A 671 -27.61 -0.84 22.64
CA LEU A 671 -27.68 -1.69 21.46
C LEU A 671 -26.71 -2.85 21.65
N THR A 672 -27.23 -4.07 21.59
CA THR A 672 -26.41 -5.29 21.62
C THR A 672 -26.65 -6.12 20.37
N ALA A 673 -25.60 -6.70 19.81
CA ALA A 673 -25.67 -7.71 18.77
C ALA A 673 -24.70 -8.85 19.14
N GLN A 674 -25.18 -10.05 19.13
CA GLN A 674 -24.40 -11.25 19.41
C GLN A 674 -24.92 -12.42 18.59
N GLU A 675 -24.09 -13.03 17.79
CA GLU A 675 -24.44 -14.17 16.95
C GLU A 675 -25.73 -13.96 16.12
N GLY A 676 -25.92 -12.75 15.57
CA GLY A 676 -27.08 -12.39 14.76
C GLY A 676 -28.34 -12.04 15.57
N GLN A 677 -28.31 -12.16 16.89
CA GLN A 677 -29.38 -11.67 17.79
C GLN A 677 -29.10 -10.20 18.09
N VAL A 678 -29.97 -9.30 17.63
CA VAL A 678 -29.85 -7.85 17.84
C VAL A 678 -30.92 -7.39 18.80
N GLN A 679 -30.52 -6.67 19.84
CA GLN A 679 -31.42 -6.06 20.80
C GLN A 679 -31.08 -4.58 20.95
N LEU A 680 -32.05 -3.71 20.76
CA LEU A 680 -31.99 -2.29 21.09
C LEU A 680 -32.90 -2.05 22.30
N GLY A 681 -32.34 -1.58 23.38
CA GLY A 681 -33.12 -1.23 24.55
C GLY A 681 -32.55 -1.70 25.88
N PRO A 682 -33.12 -1.19 26.97
CA PRO A 682 -34.28 -0.30 26.97
C PRO A 682 -33.96 1.08 26.34
N LEU A 683 -34.69 1.46 25.30
CA LEU A 683 -34.67 2.82 24.76
C LEU A 683 -35.56 3.70 25.66
N GLU A 684 -34.96 4.57 26.44
CA GLU A 684 -35.68 5.51 27.33
C GLU A 684 -35.76 6.88 26.67
N VAL A 685 -36.97 7.33 26.39
CA VAL A 685 -37.23 8.62 25.72
C VAL A 685 -38.13 9.46 26.62
N THR A 686 -37.73 10.67 26.92
CA THR A 686 -38.59 11.63 27.59
C THR A 686 -39.34 12.47 26.56
N TYR A 687 -40.68 12.46 26.65
CA TYR A 687 -41.55 13.15 25.69
C TYR A 687 -42.81 13.69 26.39
N GLY A 688 -43.21 14.91 26.10
CA GLY A 688 -44.49 15.48 26.56
C GLY A 688 -44.68 15.51 28.07
N GLY A 689 -43.58 15.46 28.87
CA GLY A 689 -43.62 15.40 30.33
C GLY A 689 -43.74 14.00 30.91
N GLY A 690 -43.82 12.97 30.07
CA GLY A 690 -43.73 11.56 30.42
C GLY A 690 -42.53 10.89 29.85
N TYR A 691 -42.38 9.59 30.09
CA TYR A 691 -41.27 8.83 29.54
C TYR A 691 -41.76 7.59 28.79
N PHE A 692 -41.02 7.19 27.81
CA PHE A 692 -41.14 5.98 27.01
C PHE A 692 -40.01 5.03 27.31
N LYS A 693 -40.29 3.76 27.47
CA LYS A 693 -39.31 2.71 27.55
C LYS A 693 -39.64 1.63 26.51
N ILE A 694 -38.75 1.43 25.54
CA ILE A 694 -38.95 0.54 24.40
C ILE A 694 -37.80 -0.43 24.32
N GLU A 695 -38.07 -1.68 23.99
CA GLU A 695 -37.09 -2.67 23.56
C GLU A 695 -37.47 -3.18 22.18
N ALA A 696 -36.50 -3.26 21.28
CA ALA A 696 -36.62 -3.89 19.97
C ALA A 696 -35.68 -5.10 19.88
N LYS A 697 -36.15 -6.20 19.36
CA LYS A 697 -35.39 -7.45 19.18
C LYS A 697 -35.54 -7.96 17.76
N MET A 698 -34.40 -8.38 17.18
CA MET A 698 -34.36 -9.00 15.85
C MET A 698 -33.50 -10.26 15.91
N ASP A 699 -33.88 -11.26 15.16
CA ASP A 699 -33.09 -12.46 14.90
C ASP A 699 -32.76 -12.49 13.39
N LEU A 700 -31.55 -12.14 13.05
CA LEU A 700 -31.07 -12.05 11.66
C LEU A 700 -30.85 -13.42 11.02
N LEU A 701 -30.76 -14.49 11.83
CA LEU A 701 -30.55 -15.86 11.33
C LEU A 701 -31.85 -16.63 11.14
N GLU A 702 -32.77 -16.59 12.13
CA GLU A 702 -34.00 -17.37 12.06
C GLU A 702 -35.17 -16.61 11.43
N THR A 703 -35.30 -15.30 11.72
CA THR A 703 -36.43 -14.47 11.24
C THR A 703 -35.96 -13.09 10.77
N PRO A 704 -35.08 -13.03 9.74
CA PRO A 704 -34.38 -11.78 9.33
C PRO A 704 -35.30 -10.64 8.92
N GLU A 705 -36.55 -10.94 8.55
CA GLU A 705 -37.52 -9.92 8.12
C GLU A 705 -38.37 -9.34 9.27
N LEU A 706 -38.27 -9.90 10.46
CA LEU A 706 -39.13 -9.53 11.58
C LEU A 706 -38.36 -8.76 12.66
N VAL A 707 -39.05 -7.79 13.26
CA VAL A 707 -38.61 -7.11 14.48
C VAL A 707 -39.73 -7.17 15.51
N SER A 708 -39.39 -7.57 16.72
CA SER A 708 -40.31 -7.52 17.86
C SER A 708 -40.04 -6.28 18.67
N VAL A 709 -41.07 -5.47 18.94
CA VAL A 709 -40.97 -4.21 19.67
C VAL A 709 -41.91 -4.26 20.85
N SER A 710 -41.35 -4.17 22.05
CA SER A 710 -42.14 -4.10 23.28
C SER A 710 -41.83 -2.84 24.04
N GLY A 711 -42.76 -2.35 24.81
CA GLY A 711 -42.50 -1.12 25.57
C GLY A 711 -43.60 -0.75 26.54
N ALA A 712 -43.23 0.22 27.38
CA ALA A 712 -44.14 0.84 28.34
C ALA A 712 -43.96 2.37 28.38
N THR A 713 -44.99 3.07 28.63
CA THR A 713 -44.98 4.51 28.80
C THR A 713 -45.73 4.96 30.05
N SER A 714 -45.28 6.04 30.64
CA SER A 714 -46.03 6.64 31.75
C SER A 714 -45.82 8.17 31.81
N GLY A 715 -46.86 8.83 32.32
CA GLY A 715 -46.88 10.26 32.59
C GLY A 715 -47.15 11.14 31.39
N TRP A 716 -47.51 10.60 30.24
CA TRP A 716 -47.82 11.39 29.07
C TRP A 716 -49.06 12.20 29.25
N ASP A 717 -49.02 13.46 28.81
CA ASP A 717 -50.19 14.32 28.80
C ASP A 717 -51.11 13.95 27.65
N PHE A 718 -52.35 13.62 27.99
CA PHE A 718 -53.36 13.15 27.02
C PHE A 718 -53.64 14.21 25.94
N GLY A 719 -53.77 15.50 26.33
CA GLY A 719 -53.99 16.57 25.38
C GLY A 719 -52.84 16.74 24.36
N LYS A 720 -51.59 16.62 24.81
CA LYS A 720 -50.46 16.72 23.92
C LYS A 720 -50.40 15.57 22.90
N ILE A 721 -50.86 14.38 23.25
CA ILE A 721 -50.97 13.26 22.33
C ILE A 721 -52.06 13.52 21.29
N LEU A 722 -53.23 14.01 21.72
CA LEU A 722 -54.28 14.36 20.79
C LEU A 722 -53.82 15.43 19.82
N ASP A 723 -53.10 16.46 20.26
CA ASP A 723 -52.53 17.50 19.41
C ASP A 723 -51.56 16.89 18.40
N ALA A 724 -50.69 15.97 18.82
CA ALA A 724 -49.71 15.32 17.97
C ALA A 724 -50.31 14.48 16.83
N VAL A 725 -51.54 13.95 17.06
CA VAL A 725 -52.28 13.19 16.02
C VAL A 725 -53.26 14.13 15.27
N GLY A 726 -53.16 15.44 15.41
CA GLY A 726 -53.98 16.43 14.70
C GLY A 726 -55.37 16.64 15.25
N LEU A 727 -55.64 16.15 16.45
CA LEU A 727 -56.92 16.30 17.14
C LEU A 727 -56.79 17.43 18.17
N SER A 728 -57.21 18.66 17.83
CA SER A 728 -57.20 19.82 18.70
C SER A 728 -58.35 19.70 19.74
N ILE A 729 -58.21 18.81 20.67
CA ILE A 729 -59.16 18.54 21.72
C ILE A 729 -58.58 18.96 23.05
N ASP A 730 -59.23 19.83 23.74
CA ASP A 730 -58.81 20.25 25.07
C ASP A 730 -59.07 19.12 26.08
N ALA A 731 -58.03 18.40 26.43
CA ALA A 731 -58.05 17.25 27.30
C ALA A 731 -56.78 17.22 28.17
N HIS A 732 -56.89 16.74 29.38
CA HIS A 732 -55.82 16.60 30.34
C HIS A 732 -55.89 15.26 31.02
N GLY A 733 -54.73 14.72 31.33
CA GLY A 733 -54.63 13.44 32.06
C GLY A 733 -53.31 12.77 31.76
N LYS A 734 -52.85 11.94 32.68
CA LYS A 734 -51.58 11.22 32.48
C LYS A 734 -51.84 9.78 32.03
N LEU A 735 -51.40 9.51 30.80
CA LEU A 735 -51.50 8.18 30.22
C LEU A 735 -50.34 7.28 30.66
N ARG A 736 -50.66 6.01 30.75
CA ARG A 736 -49.75 4.87 30.83
C ARG A 736 -50.09 3.91 29.70
N GLY A 737 -49.08 3.30 29.10
CA GLY A 737 -49.28 2.31 28.04
C GLY A 737 -48.26 1.18 28.15
N ARG A 738 -48.62 0.06 27.61
CA ARG A 738 -47.72 -1.07 27.36
C ARG A 738 -48.09 -1.68 26.00
N PHE A 739 -47.09 -2.11 25.27
CA PHE A 739 -47.32 -2.81 24.01
C PHE A 739 -46.26 -3.89 23.80
N ASP A 740 -46.62 -4.90 23.02
CA ASP A 740 -45.74 -5.96 22.56
C ASP A 740 -46.23 -6.38 21.16
N VAL A 741 -45.46 -6.00 20.16
CA VAL A 741 -45.83 -6.15 18.74
C VAL A 741 -44.63 -6.65 17.94
N THR A 742 -44.90 -7.47 16.93
CA THR A 742 -43.91 -7.96 15.97
C THR A 742 -44.35 -7.58 14.56
N GLY A 743 -43.45 -7.10 13.72
CA GLY A 743 -43.76 -6.70 12.34
C GLY A 743 -42.54 -6.78 11.43
N ASN A 744 -42.75 -6.53 10.15
CA ASN A 744 -41.70 -6.54 9.16
C ASN A 744 -40.82 -5.27 9.25
N ARG A 745 -39.49 -5.44 9.27
CA ARG A 745 -38.52 -4.36 9.54
C ARG A 745 -38.18 -3.50 8.33
N ASN A 746 -38.64 -3.83 7.10
CA ASN A 746 -38.16 -3.19 5.86
C ASN A 746 -38.42 -1.67 5.80
N SER A 747 -39.51 -1.19 6.38
CA SER A 747 -39.82 0.21 6.56
C SER A 747 -40.81 0.39 7.74
N ILE A 748 -40.90 1.63 8.26
CA ILE A 748 -41.90 2.00 9.29
C ILE A 748 -43.29 1.71 8.77
N GLU A 749 -43.59 2.04 7.52
CA GLU A 749 -44.92 1.75 6.91
C GLU A 749 -45.18 0.27 6.82
N THR A 750 -44.22 -0.55 6.37
CA THR A 750 -44.32 -1.99 6.29
C THR A 750 -44.47 -2.60 7.69
N PHE A 751 -43.75 -2.11 8.69
CA PHE A 751 -43.85 -2.52 10.08
C PHE A 751 -45.30 -2.32 10.59
N ILE A 752 -45.81 -1.08 10.48
CA ILE A 752 -47.16 -0.71 10.94
C ILE A 752 -48.23 -1.57 10.24
N ASN A 753 -48.09 -1.80 8.94
CA ASN A 753 -49.07 -2.54 8.15
C ASN A 753 -49.00 -4.07 8.36
N SER A 754 -47.91 -4.59 8.83
CA SER A 754 -47.67 -6.02 9.07
C SER A 754 -47.75 -6.42 10.55
N MET A 755 -47.69 -5.45 11.48
CA MET A 755 -47.52 -5.75 12.90
C MET A 755 -48.70 -6.54 13.49
N TYR A 756 -48.35 -7.46 14.36
CA TYR A 756 -49.28 -8.24 15.16
C TYR A 756 -48.80 -8.27 16.61
N GLY A 757 -49.76 -8.36 17.54
CA GLY A 757 -49.45 -8.39 18.96
C GLY A 757 -50.56 -7.78 19.83
N SER A 758 -50.15 -7.19 20.94
CA SER A 758 -51.09 -6.59 21.90
C SER A 758 -50.59 -5.23 22.38
N ALA A 759 -51.51 -4.36 22.73
CA ALA A 759 -51.19 -3.13 23.44
C ALA A 759 -52.28 -2.85 24.47
N SER A 760 -51.97 -2.06 25.48
CA SER A 760 -52.89 -1.55 26.45
C SER A 760 -52.59 -0.13 26.85
N ILE A 761 -53.66 0.65 26.98
CA ILE A 761 -53.56 2.06 27.40
C ILE A 761 -54.40 2.24 28.63
N SER A 762 -53.90 2.92 29.63
CA SER A 762 -54.62 3.30 30.83
C SER A 762 -54.41 4.77 31.19
N MET A 763 -55.45 5.36 31.81
CA MET A 763 -55.40 6.72 32.32
C MET A 763 -56.11 6.78 33.65
N SER A 764 -55.61 7.53 34.60
CA SER A 764 -56.26 7.81 35.84
C SER A 764 -56.32 9.34 36.08
N ASN A 765 -57.42 9.84 36.61
CA ASN A 765 -57.59 11.25 36.98
C ASN A 765 -57.34 12.24 35.83
N GLY A 766 -58.11 12.09 34.74
CA GLY A 766 -58.04 13.03 33.60
C GLY A 766 -59.32 13.85 33.49
N ASN A 767 -59.29 14.79 32.54
CA ASN A 767 -60.50 15.52 32.13
C ASN A 767 -60.54 15.76 30.61
N VAL A 768 -61.69 15.94 30.07
CA VAL A 768 -61.91 16.21 28.64
C VAL A 768 -62.98 17.24 28.49
N ALA A 769 -62.79 18.15 27.52
CA ALA A 769 -63.79 19.15 27.23
C ALA A 769 -65.13 18.53 26.86
N THR A 770 -66.18 19.01 27.48
CA THR A 770 -67.52 18.48 27.29
C THR A 770 -68.01 18.60 25.85
N SER A 771 -67.51 19.62 25.10
CA SER A 771 -67.75 19.77 23.66
C SER A 771 -67.37 18.58 22.80
N LEU A 772 -66.43 17.72 23.24
CA LEU A 772 -66.10 16.48 22.54
C LEU A 772 -67.26 15.47 22.55
N LEU A 773 -67.95 15.37 23.65
CA LEU A 773 -69.13 14.50 23.76
C LEU A 773 -70.27 15.01 22.88
N GLU A 774 -70.37 16.31 22.67
CA GLU A 774 -71.29 16.97 21.72
C GLU A 774 -70.87 16.72 20.26
N LEU A 775 -69.57 16.86 19.93
CA LEU A 775 -69.01 16.63 18.58
C LEU A 775 -69.19 15.16 18.12
N ALA A 776 -69.17 14.22 19.03
CA ALA A 776 -69.41 12.82 18.77
C ALA A 776 -70.88 12.49 18.43
N GLY A 777 -71.71 13.45 18.25
CA GLY A 777 -73.13 13.24 17.92
C GLY A 777 -73.92 12.60 19.04
N LEU A 778 -73.43 12.62 20.26
CA LEU A 778 -73.99 12.01 21.44
C LEU A 778 -75.03 12.92 22.09
N GLY A 779 -75.46 14.02 21.47
CA GLY A 779 -76.28 15.09 21.98
C GLY A 779 -77.68 14.75 22.38
N ILE A 780 -78.07 13.45 22.47
CA ILE A 780 -79.38 13.05 22.86
C ILE A 780 -79.34 11.93 23.91
N PHE A 781 -78.33 11.86 24.77
CA PHE A 781 -78.35 10.85 25.85
C PHE A 781 -78.98 11.39 27.11
N PRO A 782 -79.87 10.65 27.78
CA PRO A 782 -80.48 11.15 28.99
C PRO A 782 -79.54 11.41 30.18
N TRP A 783 -78.33 10.98 30.12
CA TRP A 783 -77.27 11.25 31.10
C TRP A 783 -76.47 12.53 30.83
N LEU A 784 -76.56 13.14 29.63
CA LEU A 784 -76.06 14.48 29.33
C LEU A 784 -76.75 15.59 30.15
N PHE A 785 -77.83 15.27 30.83
CA PHE A 785 -78.49 16.21 31.76
C PHE A 785 -78.01 16.09 33.18
N SER A 786 -76.87 15.38 33.43
CA SER A 786 -76.26 15.44 34.72
C SER A 786 -75.47 16.76 34.92
N GLU A 787 -75.54 17.35 36.10
CA GLU A 787 -74.97 18.62 36.47
C GLU A 787 -73.41 18.73 36.15
N GLU A 788 -72.76 17.55 36.11
CA GLU A 788 -71.35 17.37 35.81
C GLU A 788 -70.97 17.69 34.34
N LEU A 789 -71.89 17.51 33.40
CA LEU A 789 -71.66 17.76 31.97
C LEU A 789 -71.94 19.21 31.58
N HIS A 790 -72.39 20.05 32.47
CA HIS A 790 -72.65 21.45 32.26
C HIS A 790 -71.43 22.35 32.58
N GLN A 791 -70.33 21.80 33.09
CA GLN A 791 -69.18 22.50 33.60
C GLN A 791 -68.01 22.51 32.55
N GLY A 792 -68.11 22.81 31.32
CA GLY A 792 -67.02 22.95 30.35
C GLY A 792 -66.05 21.75 30.22
N TYR A 793 -65.79 21.00 31.29
CA TYR A 793 -64.98 19.78 31.34
C TYR A 793 -65.66 18.65 32.08
N THR A 794 -65.47 17.43 31.63
CA THR A 794 -65.86 16.20 32.30
C THR A 794 -64.68 15.48 32.87
N ASP A 795 -64.72 15.23 34.21
CA ASP A 795 -63.65 14.49 34.90
C ASP A 795 -63.73 13.01 34.55
N ILE A 796 -62.64 12.48 34.04
CA ILE A 796 -62.49 11.06 33.78
C ILE A 796 -61.75 10.43 34.95
N THR A 797 -62.46 9.51 35.67
CA THR A 797 -61.85 8.81 36.79
C THR A 797 -60.78 7.84 36.34
N CYS A 798 -61.04 7.07 35.26
CA CYS A 798 -60.06 6.16 34.65
C CYS A 798 -60.46 5.75 33.22
N VAL A 799 -59.49 5.38 32.45
CA VAL A 799 -59.62 4.71 31.12
C VAL A 799 -58.73 3.47 31.11
N VAL A 800 -59.20 2.36 30.57
CA VAL A 800 -58.46 1.12 30.33
C VAL A 800 -58.86 0.58 28.94
N ALA A 801 -57.90 0.39 28.08
CA ALA A 801 -58.12 -0.02 26.69
C ALA A 801 -57.10 -1.09 26.27
N PRO A 802 -57.35 -2.37 26.61
CA PRO A 802 -56.56 -3.48 26.04
C PRO A 802 -56.97 -3.71 24.56
N VAL A 803 -55.96 -3.85 23.70
CA VAL A 803 -56.17 -4.04 22.27
C VAL A 803 -55.33 -5.19 21.74
N ARG A 804 -55.81 -5.87 20.72
CA ARG A 804 -55.05 -6.81 19.90
C ARG A 804 -54.90 -6.23 18.51
N ILE A 805 -53.69 -6.36 18.00
CA ILE A 805 -53.29 -5.84 16.68
C ILE A 805 -52.99 -7.02 15.77
N ASN A 806 -53.51 -6.99 14.57
CA ASN A 806 -53.25 -8.00 13.56
C ASN A 806 -53.27 -7.38 12.16
N ALA A 807 -52.07 -7.10 11.60
CA ALA A 807 -51.86 -6.65 10.23
C ALA A 807 -52.82 -5.49 9.81
N GLY A 808 -52.78 -4.39 10.57
CA GLY A 808 -53.62 -3.22 10.29
C GLY A 808 -55.01 -3.23 10.93
N ASN A 809 -55.40 -4.31 11.53
CA ASN A 809 -56.67 -4.44 12.23
C ASN A 809 -56.44 -4.43 13.74
N VAL A 810 -57.03 -3.47 14.45
CA VAL A 810 -57.04 -3.37 15.92
C VAL A 810 -58.34 -3.79 16.45
N THR A 811 -58.39 -4.82 17.27
CA THR A 811 -59.59 -5.31 17.94
C THR A 811 -59.60 -4.93 19.40
N PHE A 812 -60.70 -4.42 19.86
CA PHE A 812 -60.98 -4.05 21.24
C PHE A 812 -61.97 -5.02 21.85
N ASP A 813 -61.53 -5.84 22.80
CA ASP A 813 -62.40 -6.75 23.50
C ASP A 813 -63.21 -6.04 24.57
N SER A 814 -62.65 -5.05 25.22
CA SER A 814 -63.29 -4.26 26.26
C SER A 814 -62.52 -2.97 26.53
N VAL A 815 -62.92 -1.85 25.98
CA VAL A 815 -62.45 -0.53 26.38
C VAL A 815 -63.34 0.00 27.47
N VAL A 816 -62.78 0.41 28.59
CA VAL A 816 -63.51 0.95 29.72
C VAL A 816 -63.08 2.38 29.95
N ALA A 817 -64.03 3.29 29.99
CA ALA A 817 -63.83 4.66 30.42
C ALA A 817 -64.85 5.02 31.50
N GLU A 818 -64.41 5.55 32.63
CA GLU A 818 -65.25 5.86 33.75
C GLU A 818 -65.17 7.32 34.19
N THR A 819 -66.33 7.85 34.50
CA THR A 819 -66.46 9.13 35.21
C THR A 819 -67.07 8.84 36.60
N ALA A 820 -67.29 9.86 37.43
CA ALA A 820 -67.90 9.66 38.73
C ALA A 820 -69.28 8.99 38.62
N SER A 821 -70.00 9.18 37.52
CA SER A 821 -71.41 8.72 37.39
C SER A 821 -71.65 7.67 36.28
N VAL A 822 -70.76 7.58 35.32
CA VAL A 822 -70.97 6.76 34.11
C VAL A 822 -69.72 5.93 33.82
N GLN A 823 -69.92 4.67 33.51
CA GLN A 823 -68.96 3.79 32.91
C GLN A 823 -69.35 3.53 31.44
N LEU A 824 -68.45 3.78 30.50
CA LEU A 824 -68.60 3.44 29.10
C LEU A 824 -67.78 2.18 28.83
N VAL A 825 -68.39 1.16 28.28
CA VAL A 825 -67.72 -0.07 27.81
C VAL A 825 -67.91 -0.16 26.32
N ALA A 826 -66.79 -0.19 25.59
CA ALA A 826 -66.79 -0.31 24.14
C ALA A 826 -66.05 -1.60 23.68
N ARG A 827 -66.55 -2.16 22.57
CA ARG A 827 -65.97 -3.34 21.87
C ARG A 827 -66.08 -3.15 20.38
N GLY A 828 -65.09 -3.70 19.63
CA GLY A 828 -65.15 -3.65 18.18
C GLY A 828 -63.80 -3.71 17.54
N ALA A 829 -63.69 -3.16 16.36
CA ALA A 829 -62.44 -3.14 15.61
C ALA A 829 -62.26 -1.82 14.86
N VAL A 830 -61.01 -1.49 14.63
CA VAL A 830 -60.55 -0.42 13.73
C VAL A 830 -59.54 -1.02 12.74
N ASP A 831 -59.79 -0.81 11.46
CA ASP A 831 -58.84 -1.15 10.41
C ASP A 831 -58.30 0.15 9.82
N TRP A 832 -57.02 0.50 10.16
CA TRP A 832 -56.43 1.77 9.70
C TRP A 832 -56.02 1.72 8.24
N ARG A 833 -55.81 0.53 7.64
CA ARG A 833 -55.47 0.39 6.21
C ARG A 833 -56.68 0.61 5.33
N GLN A 834 -57.85 0.27 5.82
CA GLN A 834 -59.11 0.46 5.11
C GLN A 834 -59.84 1.73 5.55
N ASP A 835 -59.25 2.51 6.46
CA ASP A 835 -59.86 3.68 7.08
C ASP A 835 -61.28 3.36 7.62
N THR A 836 -61.46 2.20 8.31
CA THR A 836 -62.77 1.77 8.81
C THR A 836 -62.76 1.58 10.31
N ILE A 837 -63.93 1.92 10.92
CA ILE A 837 -64.19 1.73 12.32
C ILE A 837 -65.54 1.01 12.52
N ALA A 838 -65.60 0.03 13.41
CA ALA A 838 -66.83 -0.67 13.82
C ALA A 838 -66.74 -0.94 15.32
N LEU A 839 -67.25 -0.02 16.13
CA LEU A 839 -67.33 -0.14 17.60
C LEU A 839 -68.73 -0.12 18.07
N ARG A 840 -69.00 -0.94 19.10
CA ARG A 840 -70.19 -0.84 19.91
C ARG A 840 -69.89 -0.39 21.30
N ALA A 841 -70.50 0.70 21.73
CA ALA A 841 -70.34 1.33 23.06
C ALA A 841 -71.58 1.22 23.92
N GLU A 842 -71.37 0.81 25.14
CA GLU A 842 -72.47 0.52 26.10
C GLU A 842 -72.20 1.39 27.35
N PRO A 843 -72.98 2.53 27.52
CA PRO A 843 -72.91 3.33 28.72
C PRO A 843 -73.70 2.70 29.87
N ARG A 844 -73.08 2.76 31.07
CA ARG A 844 -73.65 2.23 32.30
C ARG A 844 -73.53 3.24 33.43
N ARG A 845 -74.60 3.23 34.39
CA ARG A 845 -74.48 4.09 35.57
C ARG A 845 -73.62 3.43 36.65
N VAL A 846 -72.64 4.16 37.17
CA VAL A 846 -71.80 3.70 38.29
C VAL A 846 -72.59 3.70 39.58
N GLY A 847 -72.50 2.61 40.39
CA GLY A 847 -73.12 2.50 41.71
C GLY A 847 -74.64 2.39 41.74
N ARG A 848 -75.32 2.34 40.61
CA ARG A 848 -76.78 2.23 40.51
C ARG A 848 -77.16 1.21 39.43
N PRO A 849 -76.99 -0.10 39.69
CA PRO A 849 -77.16 -1.14 38.66
C PRO A 849 -78.62 -1.27 38.17
N LEU A 850 -79.60 -0.88 38.95
CA LEU A 850 -81.03 -0.90 38.58
C LEU A 850 -81.50 0.42 37.91
N ALA A 851 -80.72 1.45 37.82
CA ALA A 851 -81.08 2.70 37.16
C ALA A 851 -81.11 2.55 35.64
N ARG A 852 -81.97 3.23 34.94
CA ARG A 852 -82.02 3.27 33.49
C ARG A 852 -80.71 3.84 33.01
N SER A 853 -79.94 3.01 32.30
CA SER A 853 -78.71 3.44 31.60
C SER A 853 -79.04 3.98 30.19
N ALA A 854 -78.19 4.80 29.64
CA ALA A 854 -78.34 5.23 28.26
C ALA A 854 -78.31 4.05 27.29
N TRP A 855 -78.90 4.25 26.09
CA TRP A 855 -78.88 3.25 25.03
C TRP A 855 -77.47 2.96 24.52
N PRO A 856 -77.13 1.74 24.14
CA PRO A 856 -75.92 1.44 23.37
C PRO A 856 -75.88 2.21 22.06
N PHE A 857 -74.72 2.51 21.58
CA PHE A 857 -74.53 3.09 20.28
C PHE A 857 -73.47 2.37 19.52
N ASP A 858 -73.58 2.41 18.18
CA ASP A 858 -72.60 1.85 17.26
C ASP A 858 -71.83 3.03 16.60
N VAL A 859 -70.51 2.89 16.50
CA VAL A 859 -69.67 3.81 15.77
C VAL A 859 -69.13 3.03 14.55
N THR A 860 -69.54 3.42 13.36
CA THR A 860 -69.25 2.72 12.11
C THR A 860 -68.83 3.72 11.00
N GLY A 861 -68.21 3.21 9.93
CA GLY A 861 -67.84 4.01 8.77
C GLY A 861 -66.37 4.25 8.66
N LYS A 862 -65.97 5.38 8.12
CA LYS A 862 -64.57 5.78 8.02
C LYS A 862 -64.02 6.24 9.37
N LEU A 863 -62.81 5.83 9.71
CA LEU A 863 -62.12 6.25 10.92
C LEU A 863 -61.94 7.77 10.96
N SER A 864 -61.62 8.38 9.78
CA SER A 864 -61.50 9.80 9.57
C SER A 864 -62.85 10.60 9.67
N ALA A 865 -63.98 9.91 9.49
CA ALA A 865 -65.33 10.50 9.56
C ALA A 865 -66.36 9.43 10.09
N PRO A 866 -66.30 9.13 11.38
CA PRO A 866 -67.13 8.09 11.98
C PRO A 866 -68.62 8.45 12.03
N ASN A 867 -69.45 7.48 11.81
CA ASN A 867 -70.91 7.60 11.88
C ASN A 867 -71.43 6.98 13.17
N PHE A 868 -72.13 7.74 13.96
CA PHE A 868 -72.67 7.32 15.24
C PHE A 868 -74.16 6.97 15.09
N LYS A 869 -74.52 5.79 15.52
CA LYS A 869 -75.94 5.29 15.46
C LYS A 869 -76.39 4.82 16.83
N LEU A 870 -77.46 5.42 17.40
CA LEU A 870 -78.02 5.03 18.67
C LEU A 870 -78.89 3.75 18.46
N ASP A 871 -78.63 2.73 19.28
CA ASP A 871 -79.42 1.44 19.26
C ASP A 871 -80.53 1.51 20.35
N VAL A 872 -81.63 2.13 19.98
CA VAL A 872 -82.79 2.30 20.89
C VAL A 872 -83.49 0.96 21.16
N GLY A 873 -83.38 0.48 22.40
CA GLY A 873 -83.97 -0.82 22.83
C GLY A 873 -83.02 -2.03 22.58
N GLY A 874 -81.79 -1.74 22.13
CA GLY A 874 -80.73 -2.75 21.82
C GLY A 874 -80.38 -3.64 23.04
N THR A 875 -79.97 -4.89 22.73
CA THR A 875 -79.46 -5.83 23.74
C THR A 875 -78.05 -5.45 24.21
N ARG A 876 -77.89 -5.44 25.53
CA ARG A 876 -76.56 -5.20 26.12
C ARG A 876 -75.77 -6.50 26.16
N THR A 877 -74.50 -6.43 25.79
CA THR A 877 -73.59 -7.57 25.95
C THR A 877 -73.18 -7.66 27.42
N LYS A 878 -73.32 -8.86 28.02
CA LYS A 878 -72.85 -9.09 29.39
C LYS A 878 -71.32 -9.14 29.39
N ARG A 879 -70.66 -8.43 30.35
CA ARG A 879 -69.26 -8.65 30.64
C ARG A 879 -69.07 -9.95 31.44
N THR A 880 -68.01 -10.67 31.13
CA THR A 880 -67.63 -11.95 31.74
C THR A 880 -67.06 -11.79 33.16
N ASP A 881 -66.65 -10.56 33.53
CA ASP A 881 -65.96 -10.20 34.75
C ASP A 881 -66.87 -9.78 35.93
N GLY A 882 -68.16 -9.99 35.78
CA GLY A 882 -69.12 -9.62 36.83
C GLY A 882 -69.39 -8.09 36.91
N ALA A 883 -68.93 -7.30 36.00
CA ALA A 883 -69.10 -5.85 36.04
C ALA A 883 -70.56 -5.35 35.92
N ASP A 884 -71.47 -6.25 35.61
CA ASP A 884 -72.89 -5.96 35.63
C ASP A 884 -73.53 -5.83 37.07
N GLU A 885 -72.74 -6.33 38.07
CA GLU A 885 -73.10 -6.24 39.51
C GLU A 885 -72.15 -5.29 40.22
N MET A 886 -72.18 -4.00 39.87
CA MET A 886 -71.23 -3.02 40.44
C MET A 886 -71.76 -2.54 41.82
N PRO A 887 -71.04 -2.87 42.92
CA PRO A 887 -71.34 -2.30 44.22
C PRO A 887 -71.06 -0.80 44.23
N ALA A 888 -71.76 -0.09 45.08
CA ALA A 888 -71.66 1.38 45.17
C ALA A 888 -70.28 1.83 45.69
N ASP A 889 -69.54 0.95 46.38
CA ASP A 889 -68.21 1.18 46.98
C ASP A 889 -67.05 0.59 46.17
N ARG A 890 -67.29 0.07 44.96
CA ARG A 890 -66.22 -0.45 44.14
C ARG A 890 -65.20 0.64 43.76
N GLN A 891 -63.94 0.25 43.60
CA GLN A 891 -62.93 1.11 43.03
C GLN A 891 -63.06 1.20 41.51
N PRO A 892 -63.03 2.41 40.92
CA PRO A 892 -63.13 2.64 39.48
C PRO A 892 -62.08 1.88 38.73
N CYS A 893 -62.44 1.15 37.66
CA CYS A 893 -61.57 0.39 36.78
C CYS A 893 -60.58 -0.58 37.43
N VAL A 894 -60.71 -0.92 38.72
CA VAL A 894 -59.66 -1.69 39.49
C VAL A 894 -59.37 -3.07 38.91
N PRO A 895 -60.34 -3.90 38.52
CA PRO A 895 -59.95 -5.21 37.94
C PRO A 895 -59.18 -5.08 36.60
N ASP A 896 -59.42 -4.02 35.88
CA ASP A 896 -58.83 -3.77 34.57
C ASP A 896 -57.46 -3.08 34.66
N LEU A 897 -57.27 -2.23 35.70
CA LEU A 897 -55.97 -1.60 36.00
C LEU A 897 -54.91 -2.58 36.52
N GLN A 898 -55.35 -3.55 37.33
CA GLN A 898 -54.47 -4.59 37.87
C GLN A 898 -53.90 -5.54 36.81
N GLN A 899 -54.59 -5.66 35.64
CA GLN A 899 -54.08 -6.46 34.50
C GLN A 899 -53.02 -5.74 33.71
N LEU A 900 -52.76 -4.45 33.99
CA LEU A 900 -51.83 -3.58 33.29
C LEU A 900 -50.59 -3.25 34.12
N GLU A 901 -50.60 -3.50 35.40
CA GLU A 901 -49.42 -3.47 36.28
C GLU A 901 -48.62 -4.76 36.16
#